data_179b8959bd30b24d8eedd84ab2abe494
#
_entry.id   179b8959bd30b24d8eedd84ab2abe494
#
_cell.length_a   1.000
_cell.length_b   1.000
_cell.length_c   1.000
_cell.angle_alpha   90.00
_cell.angle_beta   90.00
_cell.angle_gamma   90.00
#
_symmetry.space_group_name_H-M   'P 1'
#
loop_
_entity.id
_entity.type
_entity.pdbx_description
1 polymer ?
#
loop_
_entity_poly.entity_id
_entity_poly.type
_entity_poly.pdbx_seq_one_letter_code
_entity_poly.pdbx_strand_id
1 'polypeptide(L)'
;MEVYMAKANAKKHGTPKKSPAATRAGAKKESKSTYPWELLAHCILILFFIITNEWGQKYETQLLFAVGSGIIWVISMFSEKNRSLLFERISILFLILLAQCALYFIGLFYAWYPKFALQQFFLNIGGFFVFSSAYVCFKRDGRNLSRFALFLSACISLVSLISIELATSRHLLGIFEGLAKFLSASLPDNFSVFETNTRVITVLGNPNVYAPIALFGMFLSLWHCGTRGDRSGTSFLFTFFALICAAIFVLCFSMGTILVYIAALFGLLIFVKKEMRAKLVLKNIVCLIAALLEAFAVFALRNKSVLPVLSVIILSALFAGLYTYLKPLKLPVIKLGVKIKKAPVIIAVAAAILLFAVAYVAKGPVSLAKGGSFRRAVALDEGTYTLEALLDGAGEDASVSVSITSMSYAQAALKENTALKSGVLRSGQAVEFTVPKDSAAVFFSFRANAPVKITEAIISGEGTSKKLALHYIFIPEFIVNRLQGLWVNDNAIQRFIFFRDGIRLGMDSPIIGQGGGAFEGGLFGAADYHYVTRHPHNEYIQRFIDGGLIGLLLFLALTVFVFRGVFRLRNSDEEDNIYPLLLGCMLVVFLHALLEVDFMMPSYRLLVSILFALVAARGAENIKLPKKLNYAAVPAFVLLAIFAAALAIGRFSAIDMVSKSPTLKTLEKAAIIDPFNSEDYKISYLISTMDGTNSSLVTSRQSKYLASLEKGRLSIDSLYYLAQFHLLKQEPDIEKGVEAAEEYIRKKRVDAESWDKVFALYSSALNKMRMESPESKEIITASVGSLCSYLQELNVSLPKAIEPSFASFVSMKAQMLESNSMILADSRKMYDLNMDGVSDLVDSISGQSARWKLTMLLSDTEVYVIRIYQNEDAPCRVFQDRTQLGCEYNQETGCFETFVFDPSQLQATYTVETDNYSEDVYFTIEKLF
;
A
#
# COMPACT_ATOMS: atom_id res chain seq x y z
N MET A 1 -4.77 -42.87 -59.19
CA MET A 1 -4.30 -43.86 -60.19
C MET A 1 -3.33 -44.71 -59.45
N GLU A 2 -3.87 -45.70 -58.97
CA GLU A 2 -3.54 -47.15 -59.21
C GLU A 2 -2.35 -47.57 -58.35
N VAL A 3 -2.30 -48.64 -57.66
CA VAL A 3 -3.21 -49.78 -57.57
C VAL A 3 -2.43 -50.87 -56.85
N TYR A 4 -3.03 -51.48 -55.91
CA TYR A 4 -3.21 -52.90 -55.58
C TYR A 4 -2.07 -53.70 -54.92
N MET A 5 -2.35 -54.20 -53.73
CA MET A 5 -2.71 -55.63 -53.44
C MET A 5 -1.61 -56.63 -53.66
N ALA A 6 -1.36 -57.60 -52.85
CA ALA A 6 -2.14 -58.54 -52.11
C ALA A 6 -1.27 -59.45 -51.21
N LYS A 7 -1.85 -59.92 -50.10
CA LYS A 7 -2.01 -61.35 -49.65
C LYS A 7 -0.77 -62.26 -49.63
N ALA A 8 -0.58 -63.03 -48.70
CA ALA A 8 -1.21 -63.76 -47.53
C ALA A 8 -0.38 -65.00 -47.20
N ASN A 9 -0.46 -65.39 -45.96
CA ASN A 9 -0.31 -66.74 -45.40
C ASN A 9 1.03 -67.52 -45.55
N ALA A 10 1.63 -67.83 -44.38
CA ALA A 10 1.57 -69.21 -43.86
C ALA A 10 2.27 -69.36 -42.52
N LYS A 11 1.58 -70.06 -41.62
CA LYS A 11 2.09 -70.63 -40.33
C LYS A 11 3.25 -71.57 -40.61
N LYS A 12 4.27 -71.57 -39.69
CA LYS A 12 4.84 -72.82 -39.18
C LYS A 12 5.56 -72.59 -37.84
N HIS A 13 5.26 -73.44 -36.87
CA HIS A 13 5.88 -73.65 -35.57
C HIS A 13 7.41 -73.81 -35.67
N GLY A 14 8.13 -73.17 -34.73
CA GLY A 14 9.52 -73.43 -34.43
C GLY A 14 9.88 -73.06 -33.00
N THR A 15 10.20 -74.07 -32.23
CA THR A 15 10.64 -74.01 -30.84
C THR A 15 11.82 -73.06 -30.59
N PRO A 16 11.94 -72.46 -29.42
CA PRO A 16 12.96 -71.44 -29.12
C PRO A 16 14.31 -72.08 -28.80
N LYS A 17 15.34 -71.81 -29.58
CA LYS A 17 16.75 -72.02 -29.22
C LYS A 17 17.19 -70.98 -28.20
N LYS A 18 17.69 -71.41 -27.05
CA LYS A 18 18.45 -70.64 -26.10
C LYS A 18 19.68 -70.02 -26.79
N SER A 19 19.80 -68.71 -26.77
CA SER A 19 20.99 -67.93 -27.14
C SER A 19 21.68 -67.37 -25.92
N PRO A 20 23.03 -67.23 -25.89
CA PRO A 20 23.81 -67.11 -24.66
C PRO A 20 23.74 -65.67 -24.07
N ALA A 21 23.98 -65.59 -22.78
CA ALA A 21 24.03 -64.43 -21.95
C ALA A 21 24.88 -63.29 -22.58
N ALA A 22 24.19 -62.26 -23.05
CA ALA A 22 24.85 -60.98 -23.31
C ALA A 22 25.14 -60.29 -21.99
N THR A 23 26.39 -60.12 -21.75
CA THR A 23 27.03 -59.40 -20.63
C THR A 23 26.34 -58.05 -20.40
N ARG A 24 25.76 -57.89 -19.22
CA ARG A 24 25.36 -56.60 -18.68
C ARG A 24 26.60 -55.71 -18.46
N ALA A 25 27.02 -55.02 -19.49
CA ALA A 25 27.97 -53.90 -19.37
C ALA A 25 27.22 -52.59 -19.56
N GLY A 26 27.07 -51.83 -18.50
CA GLY A 26 26.49 -50.51 -18.58
C GLY A 26 25.52 -50.19 -17.45
N ALA A 27 25.91 -50.51 -16.20
CA ALA A 27 25.31 -49.77 -15.07
C ALA A 27 25.64 -48.30 -15.25
N LYS A 28 24.64 -47.50 -15.73
CA LYS A 28 24.70 -46.06 -15.62
C LYS A 28 25.05 -45.76 -14.16
N LYS A 29 26.30 -45.29 -13.92
CA LYS A 29 26.65 -44.65 -12.65
C LYS A 29 25.53 -43.69 -12.34
N GLU A 30 24.69 -43.97 -11.36
CA GLU A 30 23.79 -42.99 -10.80
C GLU A 30 24.66 -41.78 -10.42
N SER A 31 24.47 -40.69 -11.14
CA SER A 31 25.17 -39.46 -10.80
C SER A 31 24.74 -39.13 -9.39
N LYS A 32 25.72 -39.03 -8.45
CA LYS A 32 25.46 -38.57 -7.10
C LYS A 32 24.55 -37.36 -7.18
N SER A 33 23.34 -37.46 -6.65
CA SER A 33 22.37 -36.38 -6.59
C SER A 33 23.03 -35.19 -5.92
N THR A 34 23.27 -34.10 -6.68
CA THR A 34 23.79 -32.86 -6.11
C THR A 34 22.68 -32.17 -5.35
N TYR A 35 22.96 -31.85 -4.08
CA TYR A 35 22.01 -31.17 -3.22
C TYR A 35 21.69 -29.76 -3.77
N PRO A 36 20.40 -29.32 -3.82
CA PRO A 36 20.02 -28.02 -4.36
C PRO A 36 20.24 -26.90 -3.35
N TRP A 37 21.49 -26.69 -2.93
CA TRP A 37 21.82 -25.69 -1.91
C TRP A 37 21.40 -24.27 -2.28
N GLU A 38 21.40 -23.94 -3.58
CA GLU A 38 20.95 -22.63 -4.08
C GLU A 38 19.48 -22.39 -3.74
N LEU A 39 18.64 -23.40 -3.96
CA LEU A 39 17.21 -23.28 -3.65
C LEU A 39 16.97 -23.24 -2.14
N LEU A 40 17.73 -23.98 -1.35
CA LEU A 40 17.66 -23.92 0.11
C LEU A 40 18.07 -22.53 0.61
N ALA A 41 19.17 -21.97 0.09
CA ALA A 41 19.64 -20.64 0.45
C ALA A 41 18.59 -19.56 0.08
N HIS A 42 17.94 -19.71 -1.07
CA HIS A 42 16.84 -18.82 -1.45
C HIS A 42 15.63 -18.96 -0.53
N CYS A 43 15.26 -20.18 -0.09
CA CYS A 43 14.18 -20.37 0.89
C CYS A 43 14.51 -19.71 2.24
N ILE A 44 15.78 -19.76 2.68
CA ILE A 44 16.24 -19.04 3.89
C ILE A 44 16.13 -17.53 3.69
N LEU A 45 16.50 -17.01 2.53
CA LEU A 45 16.31 -15.59 2.21
C LEU A 45 14.83 -15.20 2.16
N ILE A 46 13.94 -16.05 1.61
CA ILE A 46 12.48 -15.82 1.64
C ILE A 46 12.03 -15.67 3.08
N LEU A 47 12.41 -16.61 3.94
CA LEU A 47 12.05 -16.58 5.36
C LEU A 47 12.56 -15.30 6.03
N PHE A 48 13.83 -14.93 5.80
CA PHE A 48 14.41 -13.70 6.33
C PHE A 48 13.63 -12.46 5.88
N PHE A 49 13.35 -12.30 4.59
CA PHE A 49 12.65 -11.13 4.07
C PHE A 49 11.17 -11.09 4.44
N ILE A 50 10.49 -12.24 4.58
CA ILE A 50 9.12 -12.23 5.11
C ILE A 50 9.12 -11.72 6.55
N ILE A 51 10.06 -12.15 7.38
CA ILE A 51 10.14 -11.76 8.80
C ILE A 51 10.53 -10.28 8.94
N THR A 52 11.43 -9.77 8.09
CA THR A 52 12.02 -8.43 8.23
C THR A 52 11.49 -7.39 7.23
N ASN A 53 10.73 -7.81 6.23
CA ASN A 53 10.39 -6.96 5.08
C ASN A 53 9.53 -5.73 5.44
N GLU A 54 8.62 -5.87 6.39
CA GLU A 54 7.79 -4.77 6.87
C GLU A 54 8.60 -3.70 7.61
N TRP A 55 9.67 -4.14 8.31
CA TRP A 55 10.55 -3.21 9.02
C TRP A 55 11.37 -2.36 8.07
N GLY A 56 11.38 -2.70 6.82
CA GLY A 56 12.26 -2.11 5.85
C GLY A 56 11.80 -2.21 4.41
N GLN A 57 10.67 -1.65 4.05
CA GLN A 57 10.52 -1.12 2.68
C GLN A 57 11.52 0.03 2.48
N LYS A 58 12.68 -0.10 3.11
CA LYS A 58 13.78 0.84 3.15
C LYS A 58 14.81 0.42 2.11
N TYR A 59 15.61 1.36 1.73
CA TYR A 59 16.75 1.15 0.83
C TYR A 59 17.65 -0.03 1.26
N GLU A 60 17.90 -0.15 2.56
CA GLU A 60 18.74 -1.19 3.15
C GLU A 60 18.21 -2.60 2.86
N THR A 61 16.91 -2.81 2.91
CA THR A 61 16.30 -4.14 2.66
C THR A 61 16.50 -4.57 1.21
N GLN A 62 16.33 -3.66 0.27
CA GLN A 62 16.49 -3.94 -1.17
C GLN A 62 17.96 -4.15 -1.52
N LEU A 63 18.84 -3.40 -0.87
CA LEU A 63 20.28 -3.58 -0.99
C LEU A 63 20.73 -4.94 -0.44
N LEU A 64 20.26 -5.36 0.74
CA LEU A 64 20.50 -6.70 1.31
C LEU A 64 19.96 -7.80 0.40
N PHE A 65 18.81 -7.57 -0.25
CA PHE A 65 18.26 -8.50 -1.23
C PHE A 65 19.20 -8.70 -2.42
N ALA A 66 19.71 -7.60 -3.00
CA ALA A 66 20.67 -7.68 -4.10
C ALA A 66 21.97 -8.36 -3.68
N VAL A 67 22.49 -8.05 -2.49
CA VAL A 67 23.73 -8.64 -1.94
C VAL A 67 23.55 -10.13 -1.65
N GLY A 68 22.50 -10.52 -0.91
CA GLY A 68 22.27 -11.92 -0.55
C GLY A 68 22.04 -12.80 -1.75
N SER A 69 21.23 -12.36 -2.70
CA SER A 69 20.99 -13.07 -3.96
C SER A 69 22.23 -13.08 -4.86
N GLY A 70 22.99 -11.99 -4.88
CA GLY A 70 24.26 -11.86 -5.60
C GLY A 70 25.33 -12.83 -5.09
N ILE A 71 25.48 -12.98 -3.78
CA ILE A 71 26.41 -13.95 -3.17
C ILE A 71 26.05 -15.38 -3.59
N ILE A 72 24.77 -15.76 -3.48
CA ILE A 72 24.30 -17.08 -3.91
C ILE A 72 24.61 -17.29 -5.38
N TRP A 73 24.35 -16.29 -6.22
CA TRP A 73 24.62 -16.35 -7.64
C TRP A 73 26.12 -16.51 -7.94
N VAL A 74 26.97 -15.70 -7.31
CA VAL A 74 28.43 -15.76 -7.48
C VAL A 74 28.97 -17.15 -7.12
N ILE A 75 28.60 -17.67 -5.94
CA ILE A 75 29.02 -19.00 -5.50
C ILE A 75 28.52 -20.08 -6.47
N SER A 76 27.28 -19.98 -6.96
CA SER A 76 26.75 -20.91 -7.96
C SER A 76 27.55 -20.87 -9.27
N MET A 77 28.02 -19.68 -9.70
CA MET A 77 28.78 -19.49 -10.95
C MET A 77 30.26 -19.87 -10.85
N PHE A 78 30.80 -20.24 -9.70
CA PHE A 78 32.13 -20.86 -9.63
C PHE A 78 32.17 -22.21 -10.36
N SER A 79 31.04 -22.93 -10.44
CA SER A 79 30.96 -24.18 -11.18
C SER A 79 30.92 -23.93 -12.70
N GLU A 80 31.87 -24.49 -13.45
CA GLU A 80 31.90 -24.44 -14.91
C GLU A 80 30.64 -25.05 -15.52
N LYS A 81 30.16 -26.15 -14.94
CA LYS A 81 28.89 -26.79 -15.35
C LYS A 81 27.71 -25.84 -15.24
N ASN A 82 27.65 -25.06 -14.17
CA ASN A 82 26.55 -24.10 -13.98
C ASN A 82 26.64 -22.94 -14.98
N ARG A 83 27.85 -22.43 -15.25
CA ARG A 83 28.06 -21.40 -16.28
C ARG A 83 27.62 -21.90 -17.66
N SER A 84 28.02 -23.12 -18.03
CA SER A 84 27.60 -23.74 -19.28
C SER A 84 26.06 -23.87 -19.37
N LEU A 85 25.40 -24.37 -18.31
CA LEU A 85 23.94 -24.49 -18.26
C LEU A 85 23.22 -23.15 -18.42
N LEU A 86 23.79 -22.05 -17.90
CA LEU A 86 23.18 -20.73 -17.96
C LEU A 86 23.38 -20.08 -19.35
N PHE A 87 24.59 -20.13 -19.91
CA PHE A 87 24.99 -19.30 -21.03
C PHE A 87 25.06 -20.01 -22.38
N GLU A 88 25.11 -21.33 -22.45
CA GLU A 88 25.11 -22.02 -23.77
C GLU A 88 23.75 -21.92 -24.48
N ARG A 89 22.66 -21.94 -23.70
CA ARG A 89 21.30 -21.79 -24.22
C ARG A 89 20.51 -20.89 -23.29
N ILE A 90 20.50 -19.62 -23.60
CA ILE A 90 19.82 -18.61 -22.80
C ILE A 90 18.32 -18.66 -23.05
N SER A 91 17.54 -18.69 -21.96
CA SER A 91 16.09 -18.55 -22.07
C SER A 91 15.70 -17.14 -22.52
N ILE A 92 14.65 -17.02 -23.32
CA ILE A 92 14.08 -15.72 -23.70
C ILE A 92 13.69 -14.91 -22.46
N LEU A 93 13.23 -15.57 -21.39
CA LEU A 93 12.89 -14.91 -20.12
C LEU A 93 14.11 -14.28 -19.43
N PHE A 94 15.29 -14.92 -19.56
CA PHE A 94 16.55 -14.35 -19.10
C PHE A 94 16.84 -13.02 -19.80
N LEU A 95 16.68 -12.95 -21.12
CA LEU A 95 16.93 -11.73 -21.90
C LEU A 95 15.94 -10.61 -21.55
N ILE A 96 14.67 -10.93 -21.34
CA ILE A 96 13.67 -9.93 -20.96
C ILE A 96 13.97 -9.38 -19.57
N LEU A 97 14.30 -10.24 -18.59
CA LEU A 97 14.67 -9.80 -17.25
C LEU A 97 15.97 -9.01 -17.23
N LEU A 98 16.94 -9.38 -18.07
CA LEU A 98 18.19 -8.61 -18.25
C LEU A 98 17.90 -7.25 -18.86
N ALA A 99 17.01 -7.16 -19.87
CA ALA A 99 16.60 -5.88 -20.46
C ALA A 99 15.88 -4.99 -19.44
N GLN A 100 15.05 -5.56 -18.55
CA GLN A 100 14.47 -4.81 -17.44
C GLN A 100 15.56 -4.28 -16.49
N CYS A 101 16.53 -5.11 -16.09
CA CYS A 101 17.65 -4.65 -15.26
C CYS A 101 18.45 -3.52 -15.95
N ALA A 102 18.70 -3.64 -17.27
CA ALA A 102 19.37 -2.61 -18.04
C ALA A 102 18.58 -1.30 -18.11
N LEU A 103 17.25 -1.38 -18.28
CA LEU A 103 16.36 -0.20 -18.24
C LEU A 103 16.46 0.53 -16.91
N TYR A 104 16.38 -0.18 -15.78
CA TYR A 104 16.51 0.42 -14.45
C TYR A 104 17.92 0.92 -14.15
N PHE A 105 18.96 0.28 -14.68
CA PHE A 105 20.34 0.76 -14.60
C PHE A 105 20.54 2.07 -15.37
N ILE A 106 20.06 2.12 -16.63
CA ILE A 106 20.09 3.34 -17.44
C ILE A 106 19.25 4.43 -16.79
N GLY A 107 18.10 4.04 -16.17
CA GLY A 107 17.24 4.92 -15.40
C GLY A 107 17.96 5.70 -14.31
N LEU A 108 19.03 5.16 -13.70
CA LEU A 108 19.80 5.87 -12.67
C LEU A 108 20.39 7.21 -13.16
N PHE A 109 20.69 7.32 -14.46
CA PHE A 109 21.34 8.50 -15.04
C PHE A 109 20.36 9.64 -15.36
N TYR A 110 19.05 9.31 -15.53
CA TYR A 110 18.03 10.32 -15.87
C TYR A 110 16.86 10.38 -14.87
N ALA A 111 16.87 9.54 -13.83
CA ALA A 111 15.78 9.50 -12.86
C ALA A 111 15.50 10.86 -12.24
N TRP A 112 14.21 11.18 -12.09
CA TRP A 112 13.78 12.40 -11.41
C TRP A 112 14.06 12.32 -9.89
N TYR A 113 14.07 11.10 -9.36
CA TYR A 113 14.32 10.80 -7.94
C TYR A 113 15.40 9.72 -7.78
N PRO A 114 16.69 10.09 -7.86
CA PRO A 114 17.80 9.12 -7.92
C PRO A 114 17.85 8.11 -6.76
N LYS A 115 17.50 8.55 -5.56
CA LYS A 115 17.47 7.69 -4.35
C LYS A 115 16.50 6.51 -4.53
N PHE A 116 15.28 6.78 -5.01
CA PHE A 116 14.28 5.74 -5.27
C PHE A 116 14.63 4.89 -6.49
N ALA A 117 15.25 5.49 -7.51
CA ALA A 117 15.69 4.76 -8.70
C ALA A 117 16.72 3.69 -8.36
N LEU A 118 17.66 4.00 -7.47
CA LEU A 118 18.66 3.05 -7.00
C LEU A 118 18.03 1.87 -6.24
N GLN A 119 17.03 2.14 -5.41
CA GLN A 119 16.26 1.09 -4.71
C GLN A 119 15.62 0.13 -5.71
N GLN A 120 14.97 0.65 -6.73
CA GLN A 120 14.31 -0.16 -7.76
C GLN A 120 15.32 -0.94 -8.61
N PHE A 121 16.49 -0.38 -8.89
CA PHE A 121 17.56 -1.09 -9.56
C PHE A 121 18.03 -2.30 -8.74
N PHE A 122 18.29 -2.16 -7.44
CA PHE A 122 18.70 -3.28 -6.59
C PHE A 122 17.62 -4.36 -6.49
N LEU A 123 16.36 -3.98 -6.44
CA LEU A 123 15.26 -4.93 -6.43
C LEU A 123 15.20 -5.75 -7.73
N ASN A 124 15.43 -5.13 -8.89
CA ASN A 124 15.43 -5.81 -10.19
C ASN A 124 16.66 -6.72 -10.36
N ILE A 125 17.86 -6.24 -10.03
CA ILE A 125 19.08 -7.06 -10.16
C ILE A 125 19.12 -8.23 -9.17
N GLY A 126 18.62 -8.04 -7.95
CA GLY A 126 18.44 -9.11 -6.98
C GLY A 126 17.52 -10.20 -7.51
N GLY A 127 16.35 -9.83 -8.06
CA GLY A 127 15.45 -10.77 -8.71
C GLY A 127 16.08 -11.52 -9.89
N PHE A 128 16.93 -10.85 -10.66
CA PHE A 128 17.68 -11.47 -11.77
C PHE A 128 18.72 -12.48 -11.28
N PHE A 129 19.45 -12.19 -10.20
CA PHE A 129 20.36 -13.14 -9.58
C PHE A 129 19.65 -14.40 -9.06
N VAL A 130 18.50 -14.21 -8.40
CA VAL A 130 17.64 -15.33 -7.96
C VAL A 130 17.17 -16.16 -9.15
N PHE A 131 16.62 -15.52 -10.17
CA PHE A 131 16.17 -16.19 -11.39
C PHE A 131 17.29 -17.04 -12.00
N SER A 132 18.47 -16.46 -12.16
CA SER A 132 19.60 -17.11 -12.86
C SER A 132 20.12 -18.33 -12.10
N SER A 133 20.30 -18.24 -10.78
CA SER A 133 20.79 -19.35 -9.94
C SER A 133 19.74 -20.46 -9.79
N ALA A 134 18.47 -20.09 -9.62
CA ALA A 134 17.37 -21.07 -9.58
C ALA A 134 17.19 -21.79 -10.93
N TYR A 135 17.30 -21.08 -12.05
CA TYR A 135 17.25 -21.67 -13.40
C TYR A 135 18.28 -22.76 -13.57
N VAL A 136 19.54 -22.49 -13.24
CA VAL A 136 20.62 -23.48 -13.29
C VAL A 136 20.33 -24.68 -12.41
N CYS A 137 19.84 -24.45 -11.19
CA CYS A 137 19.50 -25.52 -10.26
C CYS A 137 18.41 -26.46 -10.81
N PHE A 138 17.34 -25.91 -11.42
CA PHE A 138 16.28 -26.70 -12.05
C PHE A 138 16.73 -27.41 -13.33
N LYS A 139 17.64 -26.82 -14.08
CA LYS A 139 18.26 -27.46 -15.27
C LYS A 139 19.22 -28.61 -14.90
N ARG A 140 19.88 -28.50 -13.74
CA ARG A 140 20.87 -29.49 -13.30
C ARG A 140 20.23 -30.82 -12.89
N ASP A 141 19.12 -30.79 -12.17
CA ASP A 141 18.40 -31.97 -11.72
C ASP A 141 16.89 -31.68 -11.57
N GLY A 142 16.07 -32.42 -12.30
CA GLY A 142 14.61 -32.30 -12.24
C GLY A 142 13.98 -32.58 -10.88
N ARG A 143 14.64 -33.39 -10.02
CA ARG A 143 14.20 -33.68 -8.64
C ARG A 143 14.24 -32.49 -7.71
N ASN A 144 14.99 -31.45 -8.09
CA ASN A 144 15.09 -30.24 -7.30
C ASN A 144 13.77 -29.49 -7.14
N LEU A 145 12.82 -29.70 -8.06
CA LEU A 145 11.47 -29.13 -7.91
C LEU A 145 10.74 -29.67 -6.67
N SER A 146 10.74 -30.99 -6.45
CA SER A 146 10.08 -31.57 -5.27
C SER A 146 10.73 -31.12 -3.96
N ARG A 147 12.06 -31.01 -3.95
CA ARG A 147 12.80 -30.49 -2.79
C ARG A 147 12.48 -29.03 -2.52
N PHE A 148 12.46 -28.20 -3.57
CA PHE A 148 12.06 -26.80 -3.47
C PHE A 148 10.62 -26.66 -2.95
N ALA A 149 9.68 -27.42 -3.50
CA ALA A 149 8.30 -27.40 -3.06
C ALA A 149 8.18 -27.73 -1.55
N LEU A 150 8.95 -28.72 -1.06
CA LEU A 150 8.97 -29.06 0.36
C LEU A 150 9.53 -27.92 1.21
N PHE A 151 10.71 -27.40 0.88
CA PHE A 151 11.34 -26.33 1.64
C PHE A 151 10.49 -25.07 1.68
N LEU A 152 9.97 -24.65 0.52
CA LEU A 152 9.15 -23.44 0.45
C LEU A 152 7.84 -23.60 1.22
N SER A 153 7.14 -24.72 1.05
CA SER A 153 5.89 -24.96 1.76
C SER A 153 6.10 -25.02 3.28
N ALA A 154 7.20 -25.63 3.73
CA ALA A 154 7.57 -25.63 5.15
C ALA A 154 7.87 -24.22 5.67
N CYS A 155 8.63 -23.42 4.93
CA CYS A 155 8.91 -22.02 5.29
C CYS A 155 7.64 -21.17 5.38
N ILE A 156 6.76 -21.25 4.39
CA ILE A 156 5.50 -20.49 4.38
C ILE A 156 4.60 -20.96 5.54
N SER A 157 4.51 -22.28 5.78
CA SER A 157 3.73 -22.83 6.90
C SER A 157 4.25 -22.37 8.25
N LEU A 158 5.59 -22.36 8.45
CA LEU A 158 6.21 -21.88 9.68
C LEU A 158 5.87 -20.40 9.93
N VAL A 159 6.05 -19.56 8.93
CA VAL A 159 5.72 -18.12 9.03
C VAL A 159 4.22 -17.91 9.26
N SER A 160 3.37 -18.76 8.67
CA SER A 160 1.92 -18.70 8.88
C SER A 160 1.55 -19.01 10.33
N LEU A 161 2.15 -20.04 10.93
CA LEU A 161 1.95 -20.39 12.35
C LEU A 161 2.48 -19.29 13.29
N ILE A 162 3.65 -18.72 13.00
CA ILE A 162 4.20 -17.57 13.72
C ILE A 162 3.25 -16.37 13.63
N SER A 163 2.70 -16.11 12.45
CA SER A 163 1.75 -15.00 12.25
C SER A 163 0.47 -15.18 13.06
N ILE A 164 -0.07 -16.41 13.15
CA ILE A 164 -1.24 -16.72 13.96
C ILE A 164 -0.90 -16.57 15.45
N GLU A 165 0.29 -17.04 15.88
CA GLU A 165 0.74 -16.92 17.26
C GLU A 165 0.84 -15.46 17.69
N LEU A 166 1.52 -14.63 16.92
CA LEU A 166 1.69 -13.21 17.18
C LEU A 166 0.35 -12.42 17.14
N ALA A 167 -0.60 -12.86 16.30
CA ALA A 167 -1.92 -12.25 16.23
C ALA A 167 -2.82 -12.63 17.43
N THR A 168 -2.55 -13.75 18.09
CA THR A 168 -3.41 -14.30 19.16
C THR A 168 -2.75 -14.28 20.53
N SER A 169 -1.70 -15.08 20.70
CA SER A 169 -1.08 -15.38 22.00
C SER A 169 0.07 -14.45 22.37
N ARG A 170 0.79 -13.96 21.38
CA ARG A 170 1.92 -13.01 21.46
C ARG A 170 3.11 -13.44 22.31
N HIS A 171 3.30 -14.75 22.57
CA HIS A 171 4.46 -15.25 23.34
C HIS A 171 5.77 -15.02 22.61
N LEU A 172 5.76 -15.04 21.27
CA LEU A 172 6.97 -14.81 20.46
C LEU A 172 7.31 -13.33 20.26
N LEU A 173 6.44 -12.40 20.71
CA LEU A 173 6.60 -10.96 20.46
C LEU A 173 7.95 -10.43 20.97
N GLY A 174 8.38 -10.81 22.17
CA GLY A 174 9.66 -10.40 22.75
C GLY A 174 10.89 -10.83 21.92
N ILE A 175 10.79 -11.96 21.20
CA ILE A 175 11.87 -12.40 20.29
C ILE A 175 11.95 -11.45 19.10
N PHE A 176 10.81 -11.06 18.53
CA PHE A 176 10.75 -10.13 17.41
C PHE A 176 11.16 -8.70 17.81
N GLU A 177 10.79 -8.25 18.99
CA GLU A 177 11.26 -6.98 19.56
C GLU A 177 12.79 -6.98 19.76
N GLY A 178 13.32 -8.09 20.27
CA GLY A 178 14.78 -8.27 20.39
C GLY A 178 15.49 -8.26 19.04
N LEU A 179 14.91 -8.92 18.03
CA LEU A 179 15.45 -8.93 16.68
C LEU A 179 15.36 -7.54 16.02
N ALA A 180 14.23 -6.84 16.19
CA ALA A 180 14.07 -5.47 15.70
C ALA A 180 15.11 -4.54 16.31
N LYS A 181 15.31 -4.61 17.62
CA LYS A 181 16.34 -3.84 18.33
C LYS A 181 17.76 -4.16 17.81
N PHE A 182 18.06 -5.43 17.60
CA PHE A 182 19.35 -5.86 17.02
C PHE A 182 19.58 -5.29 15.62
N LEU A 183 18.52 -5.23 14.79
CA LEU A 183 18.58 -4.68 13.44
C LEU A 183 18.43 -3.15 13.40
N SER A 184 18.40 -2.48 14.55
CA SER A 184 18.11 -1.03 14.65
C SER A 184 16.83 -0.62 13.93
N ALA A 185 15.83 -1.48 13.98
CA ALA A 185 14.52 -1.28 13.39
C ALA A 185 13.45 -1.13 14.46
N SER A 186 12.32 -0.54 14.12
CA SER A 186 11.11 -0.52 14.96
C SER A 186 10.08 -1.49 14.38
N LEU A 187 9.35 -2.19 15.23
CA LEU A 187 8.19 -2.94 14.80
C LEU A 187 7.05 -1.96 14.46
N PRO A 188 6.30 -2.21 13.38
CA PRO A 188 5.08 -1.44 13.09
C PRO A 188 4.05 -1.59 14.21
N ASP A 189 3.24 -0.55 14.47
CA ASP A 189 2.20 -0.56 15.52
C ASP A 189 1.19 -1.70 15.35
N ASN A 190 0.91 -2.07 14.11
CA ASN A 190 -0.02 -3.13 13.74
C ASN A 190 0.66 -4.46 13.42
N PHE A 191 1.91 -4.65 13.85
CA PHE A 191 2.68 -5.86 13.60
C PHE A 191 1.94 -7.11 14.09
N SER A 192 1.59 -7.97 13.13
CA SER A 192 0.90 -9.25 13.34
C SER A 192 -0.22 -9.21 14.39
N VAL A 193 -1.29 -8.49 14.08
CA VAL A 193 -2.48 -8.37 14.93
C VAL A 193 -3.73 -8.80 14.16
N PHE A 194 -4.86 -8.92 14.88
CA PHE A 194 -6.18 -8.98 14.25
C PHE A 194 -6.68 -7.57 13.94
N GLU A 195 -6.69 -7.20 12.66
CA GLU A 195 -7.27 -5.94 12.23
C GLU A 195 -8.80 -5.97 12.38
N THR A 196 -9.32 -5.04 13.17
CA THR A 196 -10.78 -4.91 13.42
C THR A 196 -11.48 -6.23 13.80
N ASN A 197 -10.76 -7.17 14.42
CA ASN A 197 -11.23 -8.52 14.75
C ASN A 197 -11.70 -9.35 13.54
N THR A 198 -11.28 -9.04 12.32
CA THR A 198 -11.78 -9.67 11.09
C THR A 198 -10.73 -10.41 10.30
N ARG A 199 -9.47 -9.99 10.34
CA ARG A 199 -8.38 -10.65 9.59
C ARG A 199 -7.05 -10.58 10.33
N VAL A 200 -6.17 -11.52 10.03
CA VAL A 200 -4.81 -11.56 10.56
C VAL A 200 -3.90 -10.68 9.70
N ILE A 201 -3.26 -9.71 10.31
CA ILE A 201 -2.09 -9.03 9.74
C ILE A 201 -0.90 -9.93 10.05
N THR A 202 -0.27 -10.46 9.02
CA THR A 202 0.83 -11.41 9.15
C THR A 202 2.13 -10.73 9.58
N VAL A 203 3.18 -11.51 9.84
CA VAL A 203 4.52 -10.99 10.15
C VAL A 203 5.03 -10.04 9.07
N LEU A 204 4.61 -10.24 7.81
CA LEU A 204 4.90 -9.32 6.72
C LEU A 204 4.20 -7.94 6.88
N GLY A 205 3.22 -7.82 7.78
CA GLY A 205 2.43 -6.61 8.05
C GLY A 205 1.43 -6.24 6.94
N ASN A 206 1.46 -6.96 5.82
CA ASN A 206 0.56 -6.75 4.68
C ASN A 206 -0.15 -8.05 4.29
N PRO A 207 -1.40 -8.25 4.75
CA PRO A 207 -2.15 -9.46 4.44
C PRO A 207 -2.47 -9.61 2.94
N ASN A 208 -2.53 -8.51 2.18
CA ASN A 208 -2.79 -8.57 0.74
C ASN A 208 -1.61 -9.15 -0.02
N VAL A 209 -0.38 -8.87 0.40
CA VAL A 209 0.85 -9.43 -0.20
C VAL A 209 1.13 -10.85 0.30
N TYR A 210 0.80 -11.14 1.58
CA TYR A 210 1.05 -12.47 2.13
C TYR A 210 0.08 -13.53 1.60
N ALA A 211 -1.17 -13.17 1.34
CA ALA A 211 -2.18 -14.11 0.83
C ALA A 211 -1.78 -14.80 -0.49
N PRO A 212 -1.26 -14.14 -1.54
CA PRO A 212 -0.74 -14.82 -2.72
C PRO A 212 0.50 -15.70 -2.43
N ILE A 213 1.38 -15.32 -1.48
CA ILE A 213 2.50 -16.18 -1.04
C ILE A 213 1.96 -17.49 -0.44
N ALA A 214 0.94 -17.40 0.40
CA ALA A 214 0.27 -18.57 0.97
C ALA A 214 -0.38 -19.45 -0.11
N LEU A 215 -1.00 -18.85 -1.14
CA LEU A 215 -1.54 -19.58 -2.28
C LEU A 215 -0.46 -20.35 -3.06
N PHE A 216 0.73 -19.78 -3.22
CA PHE A 216 1.84 -20.50 -3.87
C PHE A 216 2.26 -21.71 -3.05
N GLY A 217 2.37 -21.59 -1.73
CA GLY A 217 2.64 -22.71 -0.83
C GLY A 217 1.57 -23.80 -0.94
N MET A 218 0.30 -23.42 -0.97
CA MET A 218 -0.83 -24.32 -1.15
C MET A 218 -0.78 -25.03 -2.51
N PHE A 219 -0.60 -24.31 -3.62
CA PHE A 219 -0.56 -24.91 -4.95
C PHE A 219 0.63 -25.84 -5.14
N LEU A 220 1.82 -25.50 -4.66
CA LEU A 220 3.01 -26.36 -4.70
C LEU A 220 2.78 -27.65 -3.93
N SER A 221 2.17 -27.56 -2.76
CA SER A 221 1.87 -28.71 -1.93
C SER A 221 0.79 -29.61 -2.54
N LEU A 222 -0.31 -29.03 -3.03
CA LEU A 222 -1.40 -29.78 -3.68
C LEU A 222 -0.97 -30.44 -5.00
N TRP A 223 -0.06 -29.82 -5.75
CA TRP A 223 0.52 -30.41 -6.95
C TRP A 223 1.30 -31.67 -6.62
N HIS A 224 2.17 -31.63 -5.62
CA HIS A 224 2.98 -32.78 -5.23
C HIS A 224 2.11 -33.97 -4.79
N CYS A 225 1.07 -33.73 -3.99
CA CYS A 225 0.10 -34.75 -3.60
C CYS A 225 -0.67 -35.36 -4.79
N GLY A 226 -0.66 -34.69 -5.94
CA GLY A 226 -1.40 -35.08 -7.13
C GLY A 226 -0.65 -35.97 -8.10
N THR A 227 0.65 -35.81 -8.16
CA THR A 227 1.51 -36.42 -9.17
C THR A 227 2.08 -37.78 -8.74
N ARG A 228 2.38 -37.95 -7.47
CA ARG A 228 2.89 -39.19 -6.91
C ARG A 228 1.79 -39.88 -6.10
N GLY A 229 1.09 -40.79 -6.68
CA GLY A 229 0.01 -41.58 -6.05
C GLY A 229 0.38 -42.36 -4.79
N ASP A 230 1.51 -42.05 -4.16
CA ASP A 230 2.08 -42.80 -3.05
C ASP A 230 1.50 -42.35 -1.70
N ARG A 231 1.07 -43.36 -0.94
CA ARG A 231 0.71 -43.28 0.46
C ARG A 231 1.95 -43.16 1.35
N SER A 232 2.82 -42.22 1.05
CA SER A 232 4.07 -42.02 1.79
C SER A 232 3.93 -40.91 2.82
N GLY A 233 4.79 -40.93 3.83
CA GLY A 233 4.89 -39.83 4.79
C GLY A 233 5.10 -38.47 4.12
N THR A 234 5.66 -38.43 2.91
CA THR A 234 5.78 -37.23 2.07
C THR A 234 4.42 -36.67 1.64
N SER A 235 3.46 -37.53 1.26
CA SER A 235 2.10 -37.06 0.93
C SER A 235 1.40 -36.47 2.12
N PHE A 236 1.60 -37.03 3.31
CA PHE A 236 1.11 -36.46 4.56
C PHE A 236 1.68 -35.05 4.80
N LEU A 237 3.01 -34.88 4.71
CA LEU A 237 3.67 -33.60 4.94
C LEU A 237 3.19 -32.51 3.97
N PHE A 238 3.10 -32.82 2.68
CA PHE A 238 2.61 -31.85 1.70
C PHE A 238 1.15 -31.48 1.91
N THR A 239 0.29 -32.43 2.28
CA THR A 239 -1.11 -32.11 2.61
C THR A 239 -1.18 -31.27 3.87
N PHE A 240 -0.39 -31.57 4.88
CA PHE A 240 -0.29 -30.79 6.11
C PHE A 240 0.12 -29.34 5.83
N PHE A 241 1.17 -29.12 5.03
CA PHE A 241 1.58 -27.76 4.66
C PHE A 241 0.55 -27.04 3.78
N ALA A 242 -0.11 -27.75 2.86
CA ALA A 242 -1.17 -27.17 2.04
C ALA A 242 -2.32 -26.60 2.89
N LEU A 243 -2.69 -27.33 3.96
CA LEU A 243 -3.77 -26.92 4.85
C LEU A 243 -3.37 -25.69 5.68
N ILE A 244 -2.19 -25.66 6.27
CA ILE A 244 -1.70 -24.48 6.99
C ILE A 244 -1.64 -23.25 6.08
N CYS A 245 -1.13 -23.42 4.85
CA CYS A 245 -1.10 -22.33 3.86
C CYS A 245 -2.52 -21.86 3.49
N ALA A 246 -3.47 -22.78 3.36
CA ALA A 246 -4.85 -22.45 3.07
C ALA A 246 -5.53 -21.76 4.27
N ALA A 247 -5.24 -22.18 5.50
CA ALA A 247 -5.77 -21.55 6.72
C ALA A 247 -5.35 -20.08 6.80
N ILE A 248 -4.07 -19.77 6.63
CA ILE A 248 -3.59 -18.38 6.69
C ILE A 248 -4.11 -17.56 5.49
N PHE A 249 -4.26 -18.15 4.29
CA PHE A 249 -4.90 -17.49 3.17
C PHE A 249 -6.33 -17.03 3.51
N VAL A 250 -7.11 -17.90 4.15
CA VAL A 250 -8.46 -17.57 4.63
C VAL A 250 -8.39 -16.51 5.74
N LEU A 251 -7.48 -16.63 6.70
CA LEU A 251 -7.32 -15.69 7.80
C LEU A 251 -6.83 -14.30 7.37
N CYS A 252 -6.04 -14.20 6.30
CA CYS A 252 -5.67 -12.92 5.70
C CYS A 252 -6.88 -12.16 5.15
N PHE A 253 -7.93 -12.86 4.77
CA PHE A 253 -9.19 -12.31 4.25
C PHE A 253 -8.99 -11.15 3.25
N SER A 254 -8.04 -11.32 2.32
CA SER A 254 -7.76 -10.35 1.27
C SER A 254 -8.76 -10.51 0.14
N MET A 255 -9.70 -9.57 0.02
CA MET A 255 -10.76 -9.60 -1.02
C MET A 255 -10.16 -9.64 -2.44
N GLY A 256 -9.11 -8.86 -2.69
CA GLY A 256 -8.40 -8.85 -3.99
C GLY A 256 -7.82 -10.23 -4.31
N THR A 257 -7.13 -10.85 -3.34
CA THR A 257 -6.53 -12.18 -3.54
C THR A 257 -7.59 -13.29 -3.65
N ILE A 258 -8.69 -13.18 -2.93
CA ILE A 258 -9.83 -14.13 -3.07
C ILE A 258 -10.40 -14.04 -4.49
N LEU A 259 -10.63 -12.84 -5.02
CA LEU A 259 -11.10 -12.65 -6.39
C LEU A 259 -10.13 -13.22 -7.41
N VAL A 260 -8.83 -12.96 -7.24
CA VAL A 260 -7.77 -13.50 -8.10
C VAL A 260 -7.70 -15.02 -8.00
N TYR A 261 -7.83 -15.60 -6.81
CA TYR A 261 -7.88 -17.05 -6.63
C TYR A 261 -9.07 -17.70 -7.38
N ILE A 262 -10.26 -17.10 -7.28
CA ILE A 262 -11.44 -17.55 -8.02
C ILE A 262 -11.18 -17.46 -9.53
N ALA A 263 -10.62 -16.35 -10.02
CA ALA A 263 -10.27 -16.18 -11.42
C ALA A 263 -9.22 -17.20 -11.88
N ALA A 264 -8.21 -17.49 -11.04
CA ALA A 264 -7.19 -18.51 -11.32
C ALA A 264 -7.81 -19.92 -11.38
N LEU A 265 -8.75 -20.27 -10.49
CA LEU A 265 -9.49 -21.53 -10.57
C LEU A 265 -10.31 -21.65 -11.86
N PHE A 266 -10.96 -20.56 -12.30
CA PHE A 266 -11.64 -20.54 -13.60
C PHE A 266 -10.65 -20.73 -14.75
N GLY A 267 -9.50 -20.06 -14.73
CA GLY A 267 -8.45 -20.27 -15.71
C GLY A 267 -7.96 -21.71 -15.75
N LEU A 268 -7.75 -22.32 -14.57
CA LEU A 268 -7.40 -23.74 -14.47
C LEU A 268 -8.48 -24.65 -15.07
N LEU A 269 -9.77 -24.38 -14.81
CA LEU A 269 -10.88 -25.13 -15.40
C LEU A 269 -10.95 -25.04 -16.93
N ILE A 270 -10.60 -23.88 -17.49
CA ILE A 270 -10.63 -23.65 -18.94
C ILE A 270 -9.43 -24.32 -19.62
N PHE A 271 -8.24 -24.14 -19.09
CA PHE A 271 -7.00 -24.46 -19.80
C PHE A 271 -6.41 -25.84 -19.44
N VAL A 272 -6.75 -26.45 -18.30
CA VAL A 272 -6.26 -27.78 -17.90
C VAL A 272 -7.02 -28.90 -18.65
N LYS A 273 -6.37 -30.06 -18.89
CA LYS A 273 -6.96 -31.23 -19.51
C LYS A 273 -8.23 -31.70 -18.75
N LYS A 274 -9.26 -32.13 -19.48
CA LYS A 274 -10.59 -32.44 -18.91
C LYS A 274 -10.54 -33.47 -17.78
N GLU A 275 -9.66 -34.47 -17.91
CA GLU A 275 -9.50 -35.58 -16.95
C GLU A 275 -8.99 -35.09 -15.57
N MET A 276 -8.27 -33.98 -15.54
CA MET A 276 -7.67 -33.42 -14.32
C MET A 276 -8.57 -32.39 -13.63
N ARG A 277 -9.54 -31.79 -14.35
CA ARG A 277 -10.36 -30.68 -13.85
C ARG A 277 -11.11 -31.04 -12.58
N ALA A 278 -11.83 -32.15 -12.58
CA ALA A 278 -12.63 -32.58 -11.44
C ALA A 278 -11.77 -32.82 -10.19
N LYS A 279 -10.61 -33.49 -10.36
CA LYS A 279 -9.66 -33.76 -9.27
C LYS A 279 -9.10 -32.45 -8.69
N LEU A 280 -8.73 -31.49 -9.56
CA LEU A 280 -8.15 -30.22 -9.16
C LEU A 280 -9.15 -29.40 -8.35
N VAL A 281 -10.38 -29.25 -8.87
CA VAL A 281 -11.45 -28.52 -8.18
C VAL A 281 -11.80 -29.14 -6.84
N LEU A 282 -12.00 -30.46 -6.82
CA LEU A 282 -12.34 -31.17 -5.58
C LEU A 282 -11.26 -30.98 -4.52
N LYS A 283 -9.98 -31.10 -4.89
CA LYS A 283 -8.86 -30.89 -3.95
C LYS A 283 -8.84 -29.46 -3.38
N ASN A 284 -9.03 -28.45 -4.23
CA ASN A 284 -9.07 -27.07 -3.78
C ASN A 284 -10.28 -26.82 -2.87
N ILE A 285 -11.47 -27.33 -3.20
CA ILE A 285 -12.67 -27.19 -2.38
C ILE A 285 -12.49 -27.85 -1.02
N VAL A 286 -11.99 -29.08 -0.98
CA VAL A 286 -11.75 -29.81 0.28
C VAL A 286 -10.72 -29.08 1.14
N CYS A 287 -9.65 -28.59 0.52
CA CYS A 287 -8.63 -27.78 1.21
C CYS A 287 -9.22 -26.48 1.80
N LEU A 288 -10.09 -25.79 1.05
CA LEU A 288 -10.75 -24.59 1.53
C LEU A 288 -11.74 -24.85 2.66
N ILE A 289 -12.52 -25.93 2.57
CA ILE A 289 -13.45 -26.31 3.66
C ILE A 289 -12.66 -26.58 4.95
N ALA A 290 -11.56 -27.34 4.86
CA ALA A 290 -10.70 -27.58 6.01
C ALA A 290 -10.10 -26.27 6.56
N ALA A 291 -9.61 -25.39 5.68
CA ALA A 291 -9.07 -24.09 6.05
C ALA A 291 -10.11 -23.16 6.71
N LEU A 292 -11.37 -23.20 6.28
CA LEU A 292 -12.46 -22.48 6.92
C LEU A 292 -12.74 -23.00 8.34
N LEU A 293 -12.69 -24.33 8.56
CA LEU A 293 -12.81 -24.91 9.89
C LEU A 293 -11.63 -24.53 10.79
N GLU A 294 -10.41 -24.51 10.25
CA GLU A 294 -9.20 -24.07 10.95
C GLU A 294 -9.28 -22.57 11.31
N ALA A 295 -9.70 -21.73 10.36
CA ALA A 295 -9.90 -20.30 10.61
C ALA A 295 -10.97 -20.06 11.68
N PHE A 296 -12.09 -20.79 11.63
CA PHE A 296 -13.12 -20.72 12.65
C PHE A 296 -12.57 -21.10 14.03
N ALA A 297 -11.77 -22.18 14.13
CA ALA A 297 -11.13 -22.58 15.37
C ALA A 297 -10.19 -21.51 15.91
N VAL A 298 -9.39 -20.85 15.05
CA VAL A 298 -8.52 -19.72 15.43
C VAL A 298 -9.36 -18.58 16.00
N PHE A 299 -10.45 -18.17 15.33
CA PHE A 299 -11.33 -17.11 15.84
C PHE A 299 -12.01 -17.47 17.16
N ALA A 300 -12.50 -18.69 17.30
CA ALA A 300 -13.15 -19.16 18.51
C ALA A 300 -12.20 -19.22 19.71
N LEU A 301 -10.95 -19.56 19.47
CA LEU A 301 -9.92 -19.78 20.49
C LEU A 301 -8.96 -18.58 20.65
N ARG A 302 -9.13 -17.48 19.91
CA ARG A 302 -8.17 -16.37 19.81
C ARG A 302 -7.68 -15.79 21.14
N ASN A 303 -8.48 -15.88 22.21
CA ASN A 303 -8.13 -15.38 23.54
C ASN A 303 -7.62 -16.49 24.48
N LYS A 304 -7.26 -17.69 23.95
CA LYS A 304 -6.92 -18.88 24.72
C LYS A 304 -5.46 -19.30 24.51
N SER A 305 -4.51 -18.49 24.96
CA SER A 305 -3.06 -18.80 24.91
C SER A 305 -2.65 -19.51 23.59
N VAL A 306 -1.95 -20.62 23.65
CA VAL A 306 -1.41 -21.36 22.48
C VAL A 306 -2.46 -22.15 21.69
N LEU A 307 -3.70 -22.24 22.17
CA LEU A 307 -4.75 -23.06 21.54
C LEU A 307 -5.08 -22.69 20.09
N PRO A 308 -5.05 -21.41 19.66
CA PRO A 308 -5.27 -21.07 18.26
C PRO A 308 -4.26 -21.76 17.33
N VAL A 309 -2.98 -21.71 17.67
CA VAL A 309 -1.89 -22.32 16.86
C VAL A 309 -2.01 -23.85 16.92
N LEU A 310 -2.21 -24.43 18.10
CA LEU A 310 -2.39 -25.85 18.26
C LEU A 310 -3.61 -26.38 17.49
N SER A 311 -4.70 -25.64 17.44
CA SER A 311 -5.89 -26.03 16.68
C SER A 311 -5.58 -26.17 15.18
N VAL A 312 -4.83 -25.24 14.60
CA VAL A 312 -4.40 -25.33 13.20
C VAL A 312 -3.51 -26.56 12.99
N ILE A 313 -2.50 -26.75 13.84
CA ILE A 313 -1.59 -27.88 13.74
C ILE A 313 -2.34 -29.21 13.84
N ILE A 314 -3.21 -29.37 14.84
CA ILE A 314 -3.95 -30.60 15.08
C ILE A 314 -4.95 -30.88 13.95
N LEU A 315 -5.73 -29.87 13.54
CA LEU A 315 -6.70 -30.04 12.44
C LEU A 315 -6.01 -30.33 11.12
N SER A 316 -4.94 -29.61 10.78
CA SER A 316 -4.13 -29.89 9.58
C SER A 316 -3.54 -31.29 9.61
N ALA A 317 -3.02 -31.75 10.77
CA ALA A 317 -2.49 -33.12 10.90
C ALA A 317 -3.61 -34.18 10.79
N LEU A 318 -4.76 -33.94 11.40
CA LEU A 318 -5.92 -34.82 11.31
C LEU A 318 -6.41 -34.92 9.85
N PHE A 319 -6.65 -33.81 9.18
CA PHE A 319 -7.13 -33.83 7.79
C PHE A 319 -6.08 -34.39 6.84
N ALA A 320 -4.80 -34.13 7.04
CA ALA A 320 -3.71 -34.72 6.26
C ALA A 320 -3.62 -36.24 6.49
N GLY A 321 -3.81 -36.69 7.73
CA GLY A 321 -3.89 -38.12 8.07
C GLY A 321 -5.09 -38.79 7.40
N LEU A 322 -6.28 -38.21 7.52
CA LEU A 322 -7.48 -38.71 6.85
C LEU A 322 -7.30 -38.79 5.33
N TYR A 323 -6.74 -37.77 4.71
CA TYR A 323 -6.48 -37.75 3.27
C TYR A 323 -5.47 -38.81 2.84
N THR A 324 -4.42 -39.02 3.63
CA THR A 324 -3.31 -39.91 3.28
C THR A 324 -3.62 -41.40 3.55
N TYR A 325 -4.25 -41.69 4.69
CA TYR A 325 -4.39 -43.06 5.20
C TYR A 325 -5.80 -43.64 5.06
N LEU A 326 -6.85 -42.83 5.05
CA LEU A 326 -8.13 -43.35 4.64
C LEU A 326 -8.06 -43.64 3.16
N LYS A 327 -8.30 -44.90 2.77
CA LYS A 327 -8.57 -45.25 1.37
C LYS A 327 -9.52 -44.16 0.86
N PRO A 328 -9.21 -43.48 -0.26
CA PRO A 328 -10.22 -42.67 -0.88
C PRO A 328 -11.46 -43.57 -0.95
N LEU A 329 -12.50 -43.25 -0.18
CA LEU A 329 -13.83 -43.74 -0.47
C LEU A 329 -13.86 -43.68 -1.97
N LYS A 330 -13.97 -44.86 -2.62
CA LYS A 330 -14.38 -44.91 -4.00
C LYS A 330 -15.78 -44.30 -3.97
N LEU A 331 -15.83 -42.99 -3.77
CA LEU A 331 -16.93 -42.19 -4.23
C LEU A 331 -17.10 -42.74 -5.63
N PRO A 332 -18.24 -43.37 -5.96
CA PRO A 332 -18.46 -43.81 -7.30
C PRO A 332 -17.98 -42.62 -8.10
N VAL A 333 -16.87 -42.80 -8.85
CA VAL A 333 -16.54 -41.87 -9.91
C VAL A 333 -17.83 -41.99 -10.69
N ILE A 334 -18.74 -41.05 -10.37
CA ILE A 334 -19.84 -40.80 -11.27
C ILE A 334 -19.02 -40.58 -12.50
N LYS A 335 -18.94 -41.63 -13.34
CA LYS A 335 -18.53 -41.45 -14.71
C LYS A 335 -19.61 -40.51 -15.27
N LEU A 336 -19.54 -39.28 -14.81
CA LEU A 336 -20.05 -38.17 -15.54
C LEU A 336 -19.27 -38.20 -16.84
N GLY A 337 -19.67 -39.11 -17.69
CA GLY A 337 -19.47 -39.04 -19.13
C GLY A 337 -20.12 -37.79 -19.69
N VAL A 338 -20.33 -36.86 -18.87
CA VAL A 338 -20.70 -35.51 -19.17
C VAL A 338 -19.46 -34.91 -19.87
N LYS A 339 -19.46 -34.93 -21.23
CA LYS A 339 -18.91 -33.82 -21.96
C LYS A 339 -19.35 -32.62 -21.13
N ILE A 340 -18.45 -31.99 -20.36
CA ILE A 340 -18.78 -30.76 -19.68
C ILE A 340 -19.05 -29.77 -20.81
N LYS A 341 -20.31 -29.81 -21.28
CA LYS A 341 -20.89 -28.70 -22.02
C LYS A 341 -20.71 -27.53 -21.11
N LYS A 342 -20.37 -26.36 -21.63
CA LYS A 342 -20.19 -25.12 -20.86
C LYS A 342 -21.39 -24.85 -19.90
N ALA A 343 -22.55 -25.43 -20.19
CA ALA A 343 -23.79 -25.34 -19.43
C ALA A 343 -23.69 -25.73 -17.94
N PRO A 344 -23.13 -26.88 -17.47
CA PRO A 344 -23.13 -27.21 -16.04
C PRO A 344 -22.24 -26.29 -15.20
N VAL A 345 -21.15 -25.75 -15.76
CA VAL A 345 -20.31 -24.76 -15.05
C VAL A 345 -21.08 -23.45 -14.96
N ILE A 346 -21.72 -23.04 -16.03
CA ILE A 346 -22.58 -21.85 -16.04
C ILE A 346 -23.74 -22.04 -15.06
N ILE A 347 -24.37 -23.21 -15.05
CA ILE A 347 -25.44 -23.54 -14.11
C ILE A 347 -24.94 -23.55 -12.66
N ALA A 348 -23.78 -24.13 -12.38
CA ALA A 348 -23.20 -24.14 -11.04
C ALA A 348 -22.84 -22.73 -10.55
N VAL A 349 -22.30 -21.91 -11.42
CA VAL A 349 -22.03 -20.48 -11.12
C VAL A 349 -23.34 -19.70 -10.97
N ALA A 350 -24.29 -19.91 -11.85
CA ALA A 350 -25.62 -19.29 -11.75
C ALA A 350 -26.35 -19.74 -10.46
N ALA A 351 -26.24 -21.02 -10.09
CA ALA A 351 -26.79 -21.53 -8.85
C ALA A 351 -26.10 -20.93 -7.62
N ALA A 352 -24.76 -20.79 -7.64
CA ALA A 352 -24.03 -20.13 -6.56
C ALA A 352 -24.40 -18.64 -6.43
N ILE A 353 -24.51 -17.95 -7.55
CA ILE A 353 -24.99 -16.54 -7.59
C ILE A 353 -26.44 -16.46 -7.07
N LEU A 354 -27.30 -17.39 -7.50
CA LEU A 354 -28.68 -17.44 -7.05
C LEU A 354 -28.77 -17.74 -5.55
N LEU A 355 -27.99 -18.70 -5.05
CA LEU A 355 -27.91 -19.01 -3.61
C LEU A 355 -27.42 -17.80 -2.81
N PHE A 356 -26.41 -17.10 -3.30
CA PHE A 356 -25.92 -15.88 -2.67
C PHE A 356 -27.00 -14.78 -2.72
N ALA A 357 -27.69 -14.62 -3.85
CA ALA A 357 -28.79 -13.66 -3.98
C ALA A 357 -29.93 -13.98 -3.01
N VAL A 358 -30.32 -15.25 -2.90
CA VAL A 358 -31.33 -15.71 -1.92
C VAL A 358 -30.85 -15.42 -0.49
N ALA A 359 -29.60 -15.73 -0.16
CA ALA A 359 -29.02 -15.43 1.14
C ALA A 359 -28.97 -13.92 1.43
N TYR A 360 -28.73 -13.10 0.44
CA TYR A 360 -28.72 -11.63 0.53
C TYR A 360 -30.14 -11.02 0.66
N VAL A 361 -31.13 -11.65 0.08
CA VAL A 361 -32.54 -11.23 0.20
C VAL A 361 -33.17 -11.66 1.52
N ALA A 362 -32.75 -12.80 2.10
CA ALA A 362 -33.27 -13.33 3.35
C ALA A 362 -32.82 -12.47 4.54
N LYS A 363 -33.70 -11.53 4.92
CA LYS A 363 -33.47 -10.56 6.01
C LYS A 363 -34.43 -10.83 7.17
N GLY A 364 -34.00 -10.52 8.37
CA GLY A 364 -34.77 -10.70 9.57
C GLY A 364 -34.47 -9.66 10.66
N PRO A 365 -35.16 -9.75 11.80
CA PRO A 365 -34.84 -8.95 12.98
C PRO A 365 -33.46 -9.30 13.52
N VAL A 366 -32.82 -8.36 14.23
CA VAL A 366 -31.55 -8.56 14.89
C VAL A 366 -31.73 -8.57 16.41
N SER A 367 -31.16 -9.58 17.09
CA SER A 367 -31.08 -9.64 18.55
C SER A 367 -29.68 -9.29 18.98
N LEU A 368 -29.54 -8.29 19.83
CA LEU A 368 -28.28 -7.79 20.34
C LEU A 368 -28.17 -8.01 21.85
N ALA A 369 -27.07 -8.54 22.30
CA ALA A 369 -26.68 -8.49 23.70
C ALA A 369 -26.22 -7.06 24.05
N LYS A 370 -26.16 -6.73 25.36
CA LYS A 370 -25.61 -5.46 25.82
C LYS A 370 -24.22 -5.20 25.22
N GLY A 371 -24.05 -4.04 24.60
CA GLY A 371 -22.82 -3.67 23.91
C GLY A 371 -22.67 -4.26 22.49
N GLY A 372 -23.57 -5.15 22.07
CA GLY A 372 -23.62 -5.67 20.71
C GLY A 372 -23.86 -4.56 19.69
N SER A 373 -23.20 -4.61 18.54
CA SER A 373 -23.26 -3.56 17.53
C SER A 373 -23.28 -4.12 16.11
N PHE A 374 -23.89 -3.38 15.19
CA PHE A 374 -23.84 -3.63 13.76
C PHE A 374 -23.90 -2.31 12.99
N ARG A 375 -23.49 -2.35 11.71
CA ARG A 375 -23.47 -1.18 10.83
C ARG A 375 -24.21 -1.48 9.53
N ARG A 376 -24.96 -0.48 9.02
CA ARG A 376 -25.66 -0.56 7.72
C ARG A 376 -25.40 0.69 6.92
N ALA A 377 -25.36 0.53 5.60
CA ALA A 377 -25.16 1.63 4.64
C ALA A 377 -26.37 1.72 3.71
N VAL A 378 -26.79 2.94 3.43
CA VAL A 378 -27.88 3.24 2.49
C VAL A 378 -27.48 4.46 1.66
N ALA A 379 -27.80 4.44 0.36
CA ALA A 379 -27.75 5.64 -0.46
C ALA A 379 -29.03 6.46 -0.25
N LEU A 380 -28.85 7.70 0.18
CA LEU A 380 -29.91 8.70 0.37
C LEU A 380 -29.51 9.96 -0.40
N ASP A 381 -30.50 10.60 -0.99
CA ASP A 381 -30.34 11.90 -1.64
C ASP A 381 -30.24 13.02 -0.60
N GLU A 382 -29.87 14.22 -1.01
CA GLU A 382 -29.87 15.42 -0.17
C GLU A 382 -31.24 15.64 0.45
N GLY A 383 -31.29 15.92 1.75
CA GLY A 383 -32.58 16.21 2.41
C GLY A 383 -32.59 15.85 3.89
N THR A 384 -33.72 16.09 4.53
CA THR A 384 -33.93 15.79 5.96
C THR A 384 -34.72 14.50 6.10
N TYR A 385 -34.21 13.61 6.95
CA TYR A 385 -34.77 12.27 7.17
C TYR A 385 -34.93 11.99 8.64
N THR A 386 -35.84 11.09 8.96
CA THR A 386 -36.03 10.53 10.30
C THR A 386 -35.73 9.04 10.28
N LEU A 387 -35.01 8.56 11.31
CA LEU A 387 -34.81 7.14 11.57
C LEU A 387 -35.68 6.71 12.75
N GLU A 388 -36.57 5.77 12.54
CA GLU A 388 -37.40 5.13 13.58
C GLU A 388 -37.05 3.65 13.71
N ALA A 389 -37.09 3.09 14.91
CA ALA A 389 -36.89 1.67 15.15
C ALA A 389 -37.94 1.10 16.08
N LEU A 390 -38.43 -0.09 15.77
CA LEU A 390 -39.28 -0.87 16.63
C LEU A 390 -38.41 -1.84 17.44
N LEU A 391 -38.39 -1.62 18.74
CA LEU A 391 -37.60 -2.39 19.68
C LEU A 391 -38.51 -3.34 20.48
N ASP A 392 -38.11 -4.61 20.55
CA ASP A 392 -38.73 -5.63 21.38
C ASP A 392 -37.71 -6.05 22.48
N GLY A 393 -37.97 -5.73 23.72
CA GLY A 393 -37.00 -5.97 24.81
C GLY A 393 -37.69 -6.00 26.18
N ALA A 394 -37.11 -6.74 27.09
CA ALA A 394 -37.61 -6.86 28.47
C ALA A 394 -37.20 -5.62 29.29
N GLY A 395 -38.12 -4.62 29.39
CA GLY A 395 -37.99 -3.49 30.29
C GLY A 395 -38.10 -2.12 29.63
N GLU A 396 -38.43 -1.10 30.39
CA GLU A 396 -38.52 0.31 29.96
C GLU A 396 -37.16 0.88 29.55
N ASP A 397 -36.06 0.23 29.87
CA ASP A 397 -34.68 0.64 29.57
C ASP A 397 -34.14 0.12 28.20
N ALA A 398 -34.96 -0.61 27.44
CA ALA A 398 -34.53 -1.12 26.12
C ALA A 398 -34.26 0.06 25.16
N SER A 399 -33.01 0.32 24.92
CA SER A 399 -32.55 1.41 24.03
C SER A 399 -31.32 1.02 23.21
N VAL A 400 -31.20 1.69 22.09
CA VAL A 400 -30.11 1.49 21.12
C VAL A 400 -29.50 2.85 20.79
N SER A 401 -28.21 3.01 21.07
CA SER A 401 -27.48 4.17 20.61
C SER A 401 -27.24 4.05 19.10
N VAL A 402 -27.53 5.10 18.36
CA VAL A 402 -27.28 5.17 16.93
C VAL A 402 -26.31 6.32 16.63
N SER A 403 -25.33 6.06 15.80
CA SER A 403 -24.45 7.08 15.18
C SER A 403 -24.69 7.05 13.68
N ILE A 404 -25.03 8.21 13.11
CA ILE A 404 -25.32 8.40 11.72
C ILE A 404 -24.21 9.23 11.12
N THR A 405 -23.53 8.70 10.09
CA THR A 405 -22.45 9.39 9.39
C THR A 405 -22.70 9.34 7.91
N SER A 406 -22.31 10.38 7.18
CA SER A 406 -22.28 10.39 5.71
C SER A 406 -20.86 10.26 5.19
N MET A 407 -20.74 9.81 3.95
CA MET A 407 -19.49 9.70 3.23
C MET A 407 -19.71 10.09 1.78
N SER A 408 -18.98 11.08 1.30
CA SER A 408 -18.85 11.41 -0.12
C SER A 408 -17.77 10.55 -0.78
N TYR A 409 -17.66 10.53 -2.11
CA TYR A 409 -16.55 9.86 -2.79
C TYR A 409 -15.20 10.49 -2.47
N ALA A 410 -15.15 11.82 -2.28
CA ALA A 410 -13.94 12.51 -1.84
C ALA A 410 -13.52 12.07 -0.43
N GLN A 411 -14.47 11.99 0.50
CA GLN A 411 -14.21 11.50 1.85
C GLN A 411 -13.80 10.03 1.88
N ALA A 412 -14.41 9.18 1.02
CA ALA A 412 -13.96 7.80 0.87
C ALA A 412 -12.50 7.70 0.40
N ALA A 413 -12.09 8.60 -0.50
CA ALA A 413 -10.70 8.70 -0.94
C ALA A 413 -9.72 9.00 0.20
N LEU A 414 -10.14 9.80 1.18
CA LEU A 414 -9.38 10.23 2.34
C LEU A 414 -9.59 9.36 3.58
N LYS A 415 -10.47 8.35 3.52
CA LYS A 415 -10.94 7.53 4.67
C LYS A 415 -11.61 8.36 5.77
N GLU A 416 -12.26 9.44 5.38
CA GLU A 416 -12.99 10.35 6.26
C GLU A 416 -14.49 10.09 6.20
N ASN A 417 -15.22 10.61 7.17
CA ASN A 417 -16.69 10.65 7.15
C ASN A 417 -17.17 11.87 7.93
N THR A 418 -18.36 12.34 7.63
CA THR A 418 -19.01 13.43 8.34
C THR A 418 -20.02 12.86 9.31
N ALA A 419 -19.92 13.22 10.59
CA ALA A 419 -20.94 12.91 11.59
C ALA A 419 -22.19 13.76 11.33
N LEU A 420 -23.32 13.11 11.05
CA LEU A 420 -24.60 13.81 10.85
C LEU A 420 -25.38 13.95 12.17
N LYS A 421 -25.54 12.85 12.90
CA LYS A 421 -26.26 12.80 14.16
C LYS A 421 -25.85 11.61 15.02
N SER A 422 -25.90 11.80 16.31
CA SER A 422 -25.88 10.71 17.28
C SER A 422 -27.11 10.82 18.18
N GLY A 423 -27.69 9.70 18.52
CA GLY A 423 -28.91 9.68 19.33
C GLY A 423 -29.14 8.32 20.00
N VAL A 424 -30.17 8.27 20.84
CA VAL A 424 -30.62 7.02 21.45
C VAL A 424 -32.05 6.75 20.94
N LEU A 425 -32.21 5.62 20.28
CA LEU A 425 -33.50 5.13 19.83
C LEU A 425 -34.17 4.33 20.93
N ARG A 426 -35.42 4.66 21.20
CA ARG A 426 -36.40 3.86 21.98
C ARG A 426 -37.57 3.56 21.06
N SER A 427 -38.34 2.52 21.40
CA SER A 427 -39.50 2.18 20.56
C SER A 427 -40.45 3.37 20.41
N GLY A 428 -40.77 3.72 19.15
CA GLY A 428 -41.61 4.87 18.80
C GLY A 428 -40.95 6.24 18.87
N GLN A 429 -39.62 6.31 19.06
CA GLN A 429 -38.87 7.57 18.97
C GLN A 429 -38.12 7.64 17.64
N ALA A 430 -38.15 8.82 17.02
CA ALA A 430 -37.43 9.14 15.79
C ALA A 430 -36.16 9.95 16.07
N VAL A 431 -35.13 9.69 15.33
CA VAL A 431 -33.89 10.50 15.26
C VAL A 431 -33.85 11.20 13.92
N GLU A 432 -33.93 12.53 13.94
CA GLU A 432 -33.85 13.36 12.74
C GLU A 432 -32.39 13.67 12.40
N PHE A 433 -32.07 13.64 11.09
CA PHE A 433 -30.76 13.96 10.56
C PHE A 433 -30.86 14.53 9.15
N THR A 434 -29.90 15.35 8.75
CA THR A 434 -29.84 15.95 7.40
C THR A 434 -28.68 15.38 6.62
N VAL A 435 -28.96 14.94 5.39
CA VAL A 435 -28.00 14.38 4.45
C VAL A 435 -27.49 15.49 3.54
N PRO A 436 -26.18 15.75 3.47
CA PRO A 436 -25.61 16.76 2.59
C PRO A 436 -25.64 16.34 1.11
N LYS A 437 -25.58 17.33 0.21
CA LYS A 437 -25.69 17.16 -1.25
C LYS A 437 -24.74 16.15 -1.85
N ASP A 438 -23.50 16.12 -1.39
CA ASP A 438 -22.45 15.27 -1.96
C ASP A 438 -22.36 13.88 -1.31
N SER A 439 -23.33 13.50 -0.50
CA SER A 439 -23.36 12.23 0.19
C SER A 439 -23.56 11.06 -0.80
N ALA A 440 -22.57 10.19 -0.91
CA ALA A 440 -22.64 8.96 -1.68
C ALA A 440 -23.21 7.78 -0.86
N ALA A 441 -23.08 7.81 0.46
CA ALA A 441 -23.66 6.83 1.38
C ALA A 441 -23.87 7.41 2.77
N VAL A 442 -24.92 6.97 3.43
CA VAL A 442 -25.19 7.22 4.85
C VAL A 442 -25.05 5.91 5.61
N PHE A 443 -24.26 5.94 6.67
CA PHE A 443 -24.00 4.79 7.50
C PHE A 443 -24.69 4.95 8.85
N PHE A 444 -25.37 3.89 9.26
CA PHE A 444 -26.07 3.76 10.53
C PHE A 444 -25.35 2.73 11.40
N SER A 445 -24.71 3.17 12.47
CA SER A 445 -24.04 2.31 13.43
C SER A 445 -24.88 2.21 14.69
N PHE A 446 -25.37 1.01 14.99
CA PHE A 446 -26.22 0.72 16.13
C PHE A 446 -25.41 0.02 17.22
N ARG A 447 -25.67 0.40 18.49
CA ARG A 447 -25.07 -0.25 19.67
C ARG A 447 -26.13 -0.40 20.74
N ALA A 448 -26.36 -1.64 21.17
CA ALA A 448 -27.34 -1.93 22.20
C ALA A 448 -26.87 -1.52 23.61
N ASN A 449 -27.66 -0.75 24.33
CA ASN A 449 -27.38 -0.34 25.70
C ASN A 449 -27.83 -1.40 26.74
N ALA A 450 -28.83 -2.21 26.37
CA ALA A 450 -29.32 -3.39 27.07
C ALA A 450 -29.62 -4.51 26.08
N PRO A 451 -29.81 -5.78 26.48
CA PRO A 451 -30.27 -6.81 25.58
C PRO A 451 -31.58 -6.40 24.89
N VAL A 452 -31.57 -6.35 23.55
CA VAL A 452 -32.72 -5.84 22.79
C VAL A 452 -32.82 -6.55 21.43
N LYS A 453 -34.06 -6.72 20.97
CA LYS A 453 -34.32 -7.19 19.60
C LYS A 453 -34.88 -6.02 18.80
N ILE A 454 -34.22 -5.67 17.70
CA ILE A 454 -34.71 -4.68 16.75
C ILE A 454 -35.51 -5.45 15.70
N THR A 455 -36.79 -5.20 15.63
CA THR A 455 -37.69 -5.89 14.71
C THR A 455 -37.75 -5.18 13.37
N GLU A 456 -37.69 -3.85 13.40
CA GLU A 456 -37.76 -3.02 12.22
C GLU A 456 -36.99 -1.70 12.42
N ALA A 457 -36.42 -1.17 11.38
CA ALA A 457 -35.88 0.19 11.33
C ALA A 457 -36.24 0.81 9.98
N ILE A 458 -36.83 2.00 10.02
CA ILE A 458 -37.37 2.71 8.85
C ILE A 458 -36.74 4.09 8.79
N ILE A 459 -36.31 4.47 7.59
CA ILE A 459 -35.83 5.81 7.27
C ILE A 459 -36.90 6.48 6.42
N SER A 460 -37.44 7.59 6.88
CA SER A 460 -38.52 8.34 6.21
C SER A 460 -38.09 9.79 5.98
N GLY A 461 -38.40 10.34 4.83
CA GLY A 461 -38.10 11.74 4.48
C GLY A 461 -38.12 11.95 2.97
N GLU A 462 -38.26 13.20 2.52
CA GLU A 462 -38.28 13.62 1.12
C GLU A 462 -39.20 12.74 0.21
N GLY A 463 -40.36 12.37 0.73
CA GLY A 463 -41.32 11.49 0.01
C GLY A 463 -40.90 10.03 -0.14
N THR A 464 -39.79 9.64 0.50
CA THR A 464 -39.22 8.28 0.44
C THR A 464 -39.33 7.61 1.82
N SER A 465 -39.67 6.31 1.81
CA SER A 465 -39.62 5.46 3.01
C SER A 465 -38.80 4.21 2.66
N LYS A 466 -37.66 4.02 3.35
CA LYS A 466 -36.77 2.88 3.14
C LYS A 466 -36.63 2.06 4.41
N LYS A 467 -36.93 0.76 4.30
CA LYS A 467 -36.69 -0.20 5.38
C LYS A 467 -35.22 -0.63 5.41
N LEU A 468 -34.58 -0.47 6.56
CA LEU A 468 -33.19 -0.87 6.76
C LEU A 468 -33.07 -2.38 6.96
N ALA A 469 -32.12 -3.01 6.27
CA ALA A 469 -31.82 -4.43 6.47
C ALA A 469 -31.08 -4.63 7.80
N LEU A 470 -31.72 -5.26 8.79
CA LEU A 470 -31.16 -5.40 10.13
C LEU A 470 -30.20 -6.61 10.24
N HIS A 471 -30.65 -7.77 9.76
CA HIS A 471 -29.89 -9.02 9.83
C HIS A 471 -30.06 -9.85 8.57
N TYR A 472 -28.98 -10.44 8.10
CA TYR A 472 -28.95 -11.37 6.97
C TYR A 472 -28.86 -12.79 7.53
N ILE A 473 -29.94 -13.57 7.40
CA ILE A 473 -30.10 -14.85 8.12
C ILE A 473 -29.00 -15.86 7.77
N PHE A 474 -28.56 -15.88 6.50
CA PHE A 474 -27.61 -16.87 6.00
C PHE A 474 -26.19 -16.32 5.79
N ILE A 475 -25.98 -15.03 6.04
CA ILE A 475 -24.68 -14.40 5.83
C ILE A 475 -24.15 -13.92 7.20
N PRO A 476 -22.98 -14.39 7.64
CA PRO A 476 -22.37 -13.93 8.89
C PRO A 476 -22.15 -12.41 8.89
N GLU A 477 -22.36 -11.78 10.04
CA GLU A 477 -22.34 -10.33 10.20
C GLU A 477 -21.00 -9.69 9.78
N PHE A 478 -19.87 -10.35 10.00
CA PHE A 478 -18.57 -9.84 9.57
C PHE A 478 -18.43 -9.77 8.03
N ILE A 479 -19.11 -10.65 7.30
CA ILE A 479 -19.18 -10.58 5.83
C ILE A 479 -20.14 -9.46 5.41
N VAL A 480 -21.30 -9.37 6.08
CA VAL A 480 -22.29 -8.32 5.79
C VAL A 480 -21.67 -6.94 5.96
N ASN A 481 -20.97 -6.71 7.07
CA ASN A 481 -20.31 -5.42 7.34
C ASN A 481 -19.30 -5.02 6.26
N ARG A 482 -18.67 -5.98 5.58
CA ARG A 482 -17.78 -5.72 4.46
C ARG A 482 -18.50 -5.50 3.14
N LEU A 483 -19.70 -6.01 2.99
CA LEU A 483 -20.54 -5.79 1.81
C LEU A 483 -21.34 -4.48 1.90
N GLN A 484 -21.45 -3.89 3.10
CA GLN A 484 -22.14 -2.62 3.29
C GLN A 484 -21.31 -1.47 2.71
N GLY A 485 -21.96 -0.64 1.88
CA GLY A 485 -21.29 0.51 1.28
C GLY A 485 -20.20 0.15 0.27
N LEU A 486 -20.30 -0.99 -0.41
CA LEU A 486 -19.30 -1.40 -1.42
C LEU A 486 -19.06 -0.33 -2.49
N TRP A 487 -20.07 0.47 -2.83
CA TRP A 487 -19.98 1.56 -3.80
C TRP A 487 -19.21 2.77 -3.30
N VAL A 488 -18.97 2.87 -1.99
CA VAL A 488 -18.10 3.86 -1.33
C VAL A 488 -16.99 3.17 -0.57
N ASN A 489 -16.56 1.98 -1.03
CA ASN A 489 -15.43 1.29 -0.43
C ASN A 489 -14.16 2.11 -0.59
N ASP A 490 -13.66 2.62 0.51
CA ASP A 490 -12.48 3.48 0.59
C ASP A 490 -11.25 2.88 -0.10
N ASN A 491 -10.96 1.61 0.15
CA ASN A 491 -9.82 0.94 -0.47
C ASN A 491 -9.94 0.79 -1.99
N ALA A 492 -11.15 0.56 -2.50
CA ALA A 492 -11.38 0.48 -3.94
C ALA A 492 -11.28 1.87 -4.60
N ILE A 493 -11.91 2.87 -4.00
CA ILE A 493 -11.88 4.26 -4.49
C ILE A 493 -10.44 4.79 -4.47
N GLN A 494 -9.70 4.58 -3.37
CA GLN A 494 -8.30 4.97 -3.29
C GLN A 494 -7.47 4.34 -4.40
N ARG A 495 -7.66 3.05 -4.72
CA ARG A 495 -6.91 2.41 -5.82
C ARG A 495 -7.20 3.05 -7.17
N PHE A 496 -8.46 3.41 -7.46
CA PHE A 496 -8.79 4.13 -8.70
C PHE A 496 -8.10 5.50 -8.76
N ILE A 497 -8.03 6.20 -7.63
CA ILE A 497 -7.31 7.48 -7.52
C ILE A 497 -5.82 7.25 -7.75
N PHE A 498 -5.21 6.26 -7.11
CA PHE A 498 -3.80 5.92 -7.32
C PHE A 498 -3.50 5.55 -8.78
N PHE A 499 -4.42 4.85 -9.44
CA PHE A 499 -4.27 4.52 -10.87
C PHE A 499 -4.33 5.78 -11.73
N ARG A 500 -5.30 6.66 -11.49
CA ARG A 500 -5.45 7.94 -12.19
C ARG A 500 -4.20 8.80 -12.02
N ASP A 501 -3.79 9.01 -10.77
CA ASP A 501 -2.66 9.89 -10.44
C ASP A 501 -1.34 9.28 -10.93
N GLY A 502 -1.21 7.93 -10.86
CA GLY A 502 -0.08 7.22 -11.46
C GLY A 502 0.00 7.34 -12.99
N ILE A 503 -1.13 7.24 -13.68
CA ILE A 503 -1.16 7.45 -15.14
C ILE A 503 -0.81 8.90 -15.47
N ARG A 504 -1.38 9.88 -14.74
CA ARG A 504 -1.06 11.30 -14.89
C ARG A 504 0.43 11.54 -14.76
N LEU A 505 1.04 11.04 -13.68
CA LEU A 505 2.47 11.13 -13.45
C LEU A 505 3.29 10.47 -14.57
N GLY A 506 2.88 9.29 -15.05
CA GLY A 506 3.57 8.59 -16.15
C GLY A 506 3.51 9.34 -17.48
N MET A 507 2.48 10.14 -17.69
CA MET A 507 2.32 10.95 -18.92
C MET A 507 3.31 12.12 -19.03
N ASP A 508 3.96 12.52 -17.93
CA ASP A 508 5.02 13.53 -17.97
C ASP A 508 6.28 13.03 -18.70
N SER A 509 6.49 11.70 -18.75
CA SER A 509 7.57 11.05 -19.52
C SER A 509 7.09 9.72 -20.11
N PRO A 510 6.21 9.73 -21.14
CA PRO A 510 5.46 8.55 -21.55
C PRO A 510 6.29 7.46 -22.25
N ILE A 511 7.47 7.79 -22.81
CA ILE A 511 8.29 6.84 -23.59
C ILE A 511 9.29 6.10 -22.72
N ILE A 512 10.12 6.84 -21.97
CA ILE A 512 11.22 6.28 -21.16
C ILE A 512 10.93 6.25 -19.65
N GLY A 513 9.82 6.88 -19.22
CA GLY A 513 9.46 7.01 -17.81
C GLY A 513 10.32 8.06 -17.08
N GLN A 514 10.06 8.21 -15.79
CA GLN A 514 10.75 9.16 -14.91
C GLN A 514 11.89 8.51 -14.11
N GLY A 515 12.17 7.22 -14.35
CA GLY A 515 13.09 6.42 -13.55
C GLY A 515 12.39 5.68 -12.41
N GLY A 516 13.07 4.67 -11.87
CA GLY A 516 12.49 3.80 -10.86
C GLY A 516 12.03 4.55 -9.61
N GLY A 517 10.84 4.21 -9.07
CA GLY A 517 10.30 4.77 -7.84
C GLY A 517 9.78 6.20 -7.95
N ALA A 518 9.56 6.69 -9.15
CA ALA A 518 9.10 8.07 -9.38
C ALA A 518 7.71 8.35 -8.79
N PHE A 519 6.86 7.34 -8.63
CA PHE A 519 5.57 7.51 -7.97
C PHE A 519 5.72 7.99 -6.52
N GLU A 520 6.62 7.36 -5.74
CA GLU A 520 6.87 7.75 -4.35
C GLU A 520 7.40 9.20 -4.25
N GLY A 521 8.26 9.60 -5.18
CA GLY A 521 8.83 10.95 -5.19
C GLY A 521 7.91 12.03 -5.77
N GLY A 522 7.05 11.70 -6.75
CA GLY A 522 6.26 12.68 -7.51
C GLY A 522 4.79 12.80 -7.12
N LEU A 523 4.30 11.91 -6.25
CA LEU A 523 2.88 11.76 -5.95
C LEU A 523 2.19 13.08 -5.56
N PHE A 524 2.75 13.80 -4.59
CA PHE A 524 2.10 14.99 -4.05
C PHE A 524 2.00 16.16 -5.04
N GLY A 525 2.85 16.17 -6.08
CA GLY A 525 2.76 17.12 -7.17
C GLY A 525 1.67 16.79 -8.20
N ALA A 526 1.31 15.51 -8.32
CA ALA A 526 0.31 15.02 -9.29
C ALA A 526 -1.07 14.77 -8.67
N ALA A 527 -1.14 14.52 -7.35
CA ALA A 527 -2.36 14.15 -6.65
C ALA A 527 -3.32 15.34 -6.45
N ASP A 528 -4.62 15.04 -6.44
CA ASP A 528 -5.68 16.01 -6.11
C ASP A 528 -6.16 15.86 -4.64
N TYR A 529 -5.61 14.88 -3.91
CA TYR A 529 -5.92 14.61 -2.50
C TYR A 529 -4.64 14.40 -1.72
N HIS A 530 -4.62 14.78 -0.46
CA HIS A 530 -3.55 14.39 0.45
C HIS A 530 -3.74 12.94 0.90
N TYR A 531 -2.95 12.03 0.37
CA TYR A 531 -2.87 10.63 0.81
C TYR A 531 -1.43 10.14 0.73
N VAL A 532 -1.08 9.21 1.60
CA VAL A 532 0.27 8.66 1.67
C VAL A 532 0.27 7.23 1.14
N THR A 533 0.93 7.04 0.00
CA THR A 533 1.26 5.71 -0.52
C THR A 533 2.55 5.79 -1.32
N ARG A 534 3.35 4.72 -1.29
CA ARG A 534 4.60 4.64 -2.04
C ARG A 534 4.43 4.12 -3.46
N HIS A 535 3.26 3.54 -3.75
CA HIS A 535 3.05 2.81 -5.00
C HIS A 535 1.61 2.98 -5.47
N PRO A 536 1.36 2.90 -6.79
CA PRO A 536 0.01 3.02 -7.36
C PRO A 536 -0.87 1.76 -7.15
N HIS A 537 -0.43 0.74 -6.42
CA HIS A 537 -1.13 -0.54 -6.25
C HIS A 537 -1.53 -1.23 -7.56
N ASN A 538 -0.70 -1.06 -8.59
CA ASN A 538 -0.82 -1.71 -9.89
C ASN A 538 0.56 -1.77 -10.54
N GLU A 539 1.09 -2.99 -10.73
CA GLU A 539 2.44 -3.18 -11.26
C GLU A 539 2.57 -2.69 -12.70
N TYR A 540 1.52 -2.79 -13.53
CA TYR A 540 1.56 -2.32 -14.92
C TYR A 540 1.69 -0.80 -14.98
N ILE A 541 0.95 -0.08 -14.13
CA ILE A 541 1.05 1.39 -14.00
C ILE A 541 2.42 1.76 -13.42
N GLN A 542 2.92 1.03 -12.42
CA GLN A 542 4.26 1.27 -11.87
C GLN A 542 5.33 1.16 -12.96
N ARG A 543 5.26 0.12 -13.84
CA ARG A 543 6.20 -0.04 -14.95
C ARG A 543 6.10 1.06 -15.98
N PHE A 544 4.89 1.60 -16.18
CA PHE A 544 4.68 2.76 -17.05
C PHE A 544 5.29 4.03 -16.45
N ILE A 545 5.14 4.29 -15.17
CA ILE A 545 5.76 5.45 -14.51
C ILE A 545 7.28 5.35 -14.53
N ASP A 546 7.82 4.19 -14.13
CA ASP A 546 9.26 4.00 -13.98
C ASP A 546 10.00 4.00 -15.32
N GLY A 547 9.47 3.30 -16.32
CA GLY A 547 10.17 3.03 -17.58
C GLY A 547 9.39 3.44 -18.84
N GLY A 548 8.31 4.20 -18.68
CA GLY A 548 7.46 4.62 -19.77
C GLY A 548 6.83 3.42 -20.51
N LEU A 549 6.50 3.66 -21.77
CA LEU A 549 5.98 2.62 -22.65
C LEU A 549 7.00 1.46 -22.83
N ILE A 550 8.30 1.75 -22.78
CA ILE A 550 9.35 0.71 -22.88
C ILE A 550 9.27 -0.23 -21.69
N GLY A 551 9.16 0.30 -20.46
CA GLY A 551 9.03 -0.48 -19.23
C GLY A 551 7.76 -1.33 -19.22
N LEU A 552 6.63 -0.74 -19.62
CA LEU A 552 5.35 -1.44 -19.73
C LEU A 552 5.41 -2.58 -20.76
N LEU A 553 5.95 -2.32 -21.96
CA LEU A 553 6.07 -3.33 -23.01
C LEU A 553 7.00 -4.48 -22.63
N LEU A 554 8.09 -4.20 -21.90
CA LEU A 554 8.96 -5.25 -21.36
C LEU A 554 8.23 -6.13 -20.33
N PHE A 555 7.38 -5.54 -19.47
CA PHE A 555 6.60 -6.30 -18.50
C PHE A 555 5.49 -7.12 -19.19
N LEU A 556 4.83 -6.57 -20.18
CA LEU A 556 3.86 -7.29 -21.02
C LEU A 556 4.54 -8.43 -21.80
N ALA A 557 5.72 -8.21 -22.36
CA ALA A 557 6.50 -9.25 -23.01
C ALA A 557 6.87 -10.37 -22.00
N LEU A 558 7.30 -10.01 -20.78
CA LEU A 558 7.54 -10.99 -19.72
C LEU A 558 6.29 -11.85 -19.48
N THR A 559 5.13 -11.21 -19.31
CA THR A 559 3.84 -11.90 -19.11
C THR A 559 3.54 -12.87 -20.25
N VAL A 560 3.61 -12.41 -21.49
CA VAL A 560 3.32 -13.23 -22.68
C VAL A 560 4.28 -14.42 -22.80
N PHE A 561 5.57 -14.21 -22.62
CA PHE A 561 6.55 -15.30 -22.77
C PHE A 561 6.53 -16.28 -21.58
N VAL A 562 6.18 -15.81 -20.39
CA VAL A 562 5.92 -16.70 -19.25
C VAL A 562 4.72 -17.62 -19.54
N PHE A 563 3.57 -17.07 -19.95
CA PHE A 563 2.41 -17.89 -20.29
C PHE A 563 2.68 -18.78 -21.50
N ARG A 564 3.40 -18.31 -22.53
CA ARG A 564 3.83 -19.16 -23.65
C ARG A 564 4.68 -20.35 -23.18
N GLY A 565 5.61 -20.12 -22.23
CA GLY A 565 6.39 -21.18 -21.59
C GLY A 565 5.52 -22.16 -20.83
N VAL A 566 4.57 -21.68 -20.06
CA VAL A 566 3.61 -22.52 -19.32
C VAL A 566 2.74 -23.34 -20.28
N PHE A 567 2.15 -22.73 -21.31
CA PHE A 567 1.29 -23.45 -22.26
C PHE A 567 2.01 -24.52 -23.08
N ARG A 568 3.32 -24.41 -23.30
CA ARG A 568 4.13 -25.47 -23.92
C ARG A 568 4.17 -26.75 -23.09
N LEU A 569 4.07 -26.62 -21.78
CA LEU A 569 4.05 -27.77 -20.87
C LEU A 569 2.71 -28.53 -20.83
N ARG A 570 1.68 -27.98 -21.47
CA ARG A 570 0.32 -28.57 -21.46
C ARG A 570 0.28 -30.01 -22.02
N ASN A 571 1.11 -30.30 -23.01
CA ASN A 571 1.14 -31.58 -23.72
C ASN A 571 2.39 -32.41 -23.40
N SER A 572 3.18 -31.99 -22.37
CA SER A 572 4.31 -32.82 -21.95
C SER A 572 3.77 -34.12 -21.33
N ASP A 573 4.32 -35.24 -21.80
CA ASP A 573 4.01 -36.58 -21.25
C ASP A 573 4.85 -36.92 -20.01
N GLU A 574 5.43 -35.91 -19.37
CA GLU A 574 6.21 -36.09 -18.14
C GLU A 574 5.30 -36.62 -17.01
N GLU A 575 5.78 -37.67 -16.30
CA GLU A 575 5.12 -38.24 -15.12
C GLU A 575 4.78 -37.14 -14.07
N ASP A 576 5.55 -36.07 -14.05
CA ASP A 576 5.38 -34.90 -13.19
C ASP A 576 4.73 -33.77 -13.99
N ASN A 577 3.45 -33.85 -14.32
CA ASN A 577 2.75 -32.77 -15.03
C ASN A 577 2.65 -31.50 -14.18
N ILE A 578 3.64 -30.59 -14.31
CA ILE A 578 3.71 -29.31 -13.59
C ILE A 578 2.84 -28.20 -14.19
N TYR A 579 2.22 -28.45 -15.33
CA TYR A 579 1.45 -27.43 -16.06
C TYR A 579 0.34 -26.78 -15.23
N PRO A 580 -0.54 -27.54 -14.50
CA PRO A 580 -1.60 -26.93 -13.71
C PRO A 580 -1.06 -26.08 -12.55
N LEU A 581 0.06 -26.51 -11.93
CA LEU A 581 0.73 -25.77 -10.89
C LEU A 581 1.20 -24.41 -11.40
N LEU A 582 2.02 -24.42 -12.47
CA LEU A 582 2.58 -23.20 -13.02
C LEU A 582 1.50 -22.27 -13.56
N LEU A 583 0.46 -22.82 -14.21
CA LEU A 583 -0.66 -22.03 -14.69
C LEU A 583 -1.38 -21.33 -13.53
N GLY A 584 -1.68 -22.06 -12.45
CA GLY A 584 -2.32 -21.48 -11.26
C GLY A 584 -1.48 -20.39 -10.62
N CYS A 585 -0.19 -20.65 -10.39
CA CYS A 585 0.73 -19.66 -9.83
C CYS A 585 0.87 -18.42 -10.72
N MET A 586 1.03 -18.58 -12.04
CA MET A 586 1.20 -17.46 -12.97
C MET A 586 -0.08 -16.63 -13.12
N LEU A 587 -1.25 -17.27 -13.10
CA LEU A 587 -2.51 -16.53 -13.07
C LEU A 587 -2.60 -15.69 -11.80
N VAL A 588 -2.25 -16.23 -10.63
CA VAL A 588 -2.21 -15.45 -9.39
C VAL A 588 -1.22 -14.29 -9.51
N VAL A 589 0.03 -14.53 -9.97
CA VAL A 589 1.06 -13.49 -10.12
C VAL A 589 0.56 -12.32 -10.95
N PHE A 590 0.11 -12.57 -12.18
CA PHE A 590 -0.19 -11.48 -13.12
C PHE A 590 -1.58 -10.85 -12.94
N LEU A 591 -2.56 -11.59 -12.40
CA LEU A 591 -3.86 -11.00 -12.05
C LEU A 591 -3.76 -10.16 -10.76
N HIS A 592 -2.98 -10.62 -9.77
CA HIS A 592 -2.81 -9.86 -8.55
C HIS A 592 -1.98 -8.59 -8.78
N ALA A 593 -1.02 -8.61 -9.70
CA ALA A 593 -0.27 -7.45 -10.16
C ALA A 593 -1.13 -6.29 -10.74
N LEU A 594 -2.40 -6.56 -11.11
CA LEU A 594 -3.36 -5.51 -11.47
C LEU A 594 -3.95 -4.79 -10.25
N LEU A 595 -3.86 -5.39 -9.06
CA LEU A 595 -4.53 -4.93 -7.83
C LEU A 595 -3.54 -4.52 -6.74
N GLU A 596 -2.27 -4.95 -6.84
CA GLU A 596 -1.22 -4.71 -5.85
C GLU A 596 0.16 -4.62 -6.51
N VAL A 597 1.11 -4.06 -5.79
CA VAL A 597 2.52 -3.92 -6.20
C VAL A 597 3.41 -4.92 -5.47
N ASP A 598 3.02 -6.18 -5.49
CA ASP A 598 3.73 -7.26 -4.78
C ASP A 598 5.20 -7.37 -5.18
N PHE A 599 5.53 -7.03 -6.44
CA PHE A 599 6.89 -7.05 -6.96
C PHE A 599 7.84 -6.07 -6.28
N MET A 600 7.32 -5.11 -5.52
CA MET A 600 8.13 -4.19 -4.71
C MET A 600 8.63 -4.83 -3.41
N MET A 601 8.04 -5.96 -3.01
CA MET A 601 8.44 -6.70 -1.83
C MET A 601 9.56 -7.71 -2.17
N PRO A 602 10.76 -7.64 -1.54
CA PRO A 602 11.85 -8.58 -1.77
C PRO A 602 11.46 -10.05 -1.63
N SER A 603 10.67 -10.39 -0.62
CA SER A 603 10.18 -11.76 -0.39
C SER A 603 9.33 -12.29 -1.55
N TYR A 604 8.37 -11.49 -2.02
CA TYR A 604 7.52 -11.86 -3.14
C TYR A 604 8.32 -11.90 -4.45
N ARG A 605 9.17 -10.89 -4.68
CA ARG A 605 10.04 -10.81 -5.86
C ARG A 605 10.96 -12.02 -5.99
N LEU A 606 11.55 -12.45 -4.86
CA LEU A 606 12.41 -13.62 -4.78
C LEU A 606 11.62 -14.88 -5.19
N LEU A 607 10.45 -15.07 -4.60
CA LEU A 607 9.59 -16.23 -4.88
C LEU A 607 9.15 -16.28 -6.35
N VAL A 608 8.67 -15.16 -6.89
CA VAL A 608 8.23 -15.09 -8.30
C VAL A 608 9.40 -15.28 -9.26
N SER A 609 10.60 -14.78 -8.93
CA SER A 609 11.81 -15.01 -9.73
C SER A 609 12.18 -16.50 -9.81
N ILE A 610 12.01 -17.26 -8.72
CA ILE A 610 12.19 -18.73 -8.74
C ILE A 610 11.12 -19.41 -9.61
N LEU A 611 9.87 -18.96 -9.54
CA LEU A 611 8.79 -19.51 -10.37
C LEU A 611 9.05 -19.20 -11.86
N PHE A 612 9.52 -18.01 -12.21
CA PHE A 612 9.94 -17.68 -13.59
C PHE A 612 11.12 -18.56 -14.04
N ALA A 613 12.08 -18.80 -13.15
CA ALA A 613 13.21 -19.70 -13.42
C ALA A 613 12.74 -21.14 -13.72
N LEU A 614 11.72 -21.62 -13.02
CA LEU A 614 11.11 -22.93 -13.25
C LEU A 614 10.41 -22.98 -14.62
N VAL A 615 9.64 -21.93 -14.98
CA VAL A 615 9.05 -21.81 -16.31
C VAL A 615 10.14 -21.78 -17.40
N ALA A 616 11.20 -21.00 -17.18
CA ALA A 616 12.32 -20.91 -18.10
C ALA A 616 13.05 -22.26 -18.28
N ALA A 617 13.23 -22.99 -17.19
CA ALA A 617 13.95 -24.25 -17.21
C ALA A 617 13.17 -25.37 -17.92
N ARG A 618 11.83 -25.36 -17.85
CA ARG A 618 10.97 -26.45 -18.33
C ARG A 618 10.24 -26.15 -19.65
N GLY A 619 9.78 -24.91 -19.86
CA GLY A 619 8.86 -24.57 -20.95
C GLY A 619 9.31 -23.45 -21.90
N ALA A 620 10.25 -22.58 -21.51
CA ALA A 620 10.59 -21.43 -22.33
C ALA A 620 11.52 -21.78 -23.52
N GLU A 621 11.46 -20.93 -24.54
CA GLU A 621 12.39 -20.97 -25.66
C GLU A 621 13.81 -20.63 -25.23
N ASN A 622 14.78 -21.32 -25.85
CA ASN A 622 16.20 -21.07 -25.61
C ASN A 622 16.87 -20.57 -26.89
N ILE A 623 17.70 -19.56 -26.74
CA ILE A 623 18.47 -18.97 -27.83
C ILE A 623 19.94 -19.34 -27.61
N LYS A 624 20.62 -19.76 -28.68
CA LYS A 624 22.07 -20.01 -28.65
C LYS A 624 22.80 -18.68 -28.77
N LEU A 625 23.67 -18.37 -27.82
CA LEU A 625 24.55 -17.19 -27.89
C LEU A 625 25.98 -17.59 -28.26
N PRO A 626 26.75 -16.66 -28.86
CA PRO A 626 28.17 -16.86 -29.12
C PRO A 626 28.95 -17.13 -27.83
N LYS A 627 29.81 -18.14 -27.82
CA LYS A 627 30.59 -18.52 -26.62
C LYS A 627 31.42 -17.37 -26.03
N LYS A 628 31.89 -16.43 -26.85
CA LYS A 628 32.66 -15.26 -26.40
C LYS A 628 31.88 -14.35 -25.44
N LEU A 629 30.58 -14.24 -25.60
CA LEU A 629 29.73 -13.41 -24.74
C LEU A 629 29.64 -13.99 -23.30
N ASN A 630 29.77 -15.31 -23.15
CA ASN A 630 29.71 -16.00 -21.87
C ASN A 630 30.88 -15.61 -20.96
N TYR A 631 32.07 -15.39 -21.52
CA TYR A 631 33.26 -15.02 -20.75
C TYR A 631 33.23 -13.57 -20.24
N ALA A 632 32.51 -12.68 -20.93
CA ALA A 632 32.35 -11.29 -20.52
C ALA A 632 31.22 -11.08 -19.50
N ALA A 633 30.12 -11.84 -19.64
CA ALA A 633 28.94 -11.67 -18.81
C ALA A 633 29.18 -12.04 -17.33
N VAL A 634 29.90 -13.13 -17.05
CA VAL A 634 30.15 -13.56 -15.66
C VAL A 634 30.98 -12.54 -14.88
N PRO A 635 32.12 -12.04 -15.36
CA PRO A 635 32.85 -10.98 -14.68
C PRO A 635 32.02 -9.72 -14.46
N ALA A 636 31.22 -9.30 -15.44
CA ALA A 636 30.37 -8.12 -15.31
C ALA A 636 29.35 -8.25 -14.18
N PHE A 637 28.67 -9.39 -14.05
CA PHE A 637 27.73 -9.63 -12.98
C PHE A 637 28.41 -9.84 -11.62
N VAL A 638 29.62 -10.43 -11.58
CA VAL A 638 30.43 -10.51 -10.35
C VAL A 638 30.82 -9.12 -9.88
N LEU A 639 31.27 -8.24 -10.80
CA LEU A 639 31.58 -6.84 -10.47
C LEU A 639 30.33 -6.10 -9.95
N LEU A 640 29.19 -6.36 -10.55
CA LEU A 640 27.93 -5.76 -10.09
C LEU A 640 27.53 -6.26 -8.69
N ALA A 641 27.71 -7.53 -8.38
CA ALA A 641 27.49 -8.08 -7.05
C ALA A 641 28.46 -7.50 -6.01
N ILE A 642 29.74 -7.34 -6.38
CA ILE A 642 30.75 -6.69 -5.54
C ILE A 642 30.40 -5.22 -5.31
N PHE A 643 29.98 -4.52 -6.35
CA PHE A 643 29.51 -3.13 -6.25
C PHE A 643 28.33 -3.00 -5.29
N ALA A 644 27.32 -3.84 -5.40
CA ALA A 644 26.21 -3.87 -4.45
C ALA A 644 26.66 -4.14 -3.02
N ALA A 645 27.61 -5.08 -2.82
CA ALA A 645 28.17 -5.38 -1.49
C ALA A 645 28.97 -4.19 -0.93
N ALA A 646 29.75 -3.51 -1.75
CA ALA A 646 30.50 -2.31 -1.35
C ALA A 646 29.55 -1.18 -0.93
N LEU A 647 28.46 -0.95 -1.67
CA LEU A 647 27.43 0.02 -1.29
C LEU A 647 26.72 -0.36 0.02
N ALA A 648 26.45 -1.65 0.24
CA ALA A 648 25.88 -2.11 1.51
C ALA A 648 26.79 -1.82 2.69
N ILE A 649 28.07 -2.18 2.57
CA ILE A 649 29.07 -1.92 3.61
C ILE A 649 29.19 -0.40 3.84
N GLY A 650 29.24 0.39 2.78
CA GLY A 650 29.28 1.87 2.86
C GLY A 650 28.07 2.42 3.62
N ARG A 651 26.85 2.01 3.23
CA ARG A 651 25.60 2.46 3.84
C ARG A 651 25.52 2.12 5.32
N PHE A 652 25.73 0.84 5.69
CA PHE A 652 25.67 0.43 7.09
C PHE A 652 26.77 1.07 7.94
N SER A 653 27.96 1.25 7.37
CA SER A 653 29.06 1.96 8.06
C SER A 653 28.74 3.45 8.26
N ALA A 654 28.11 4.10 7.28
CA ALA A 654 27.68 5.50 7.37
C ALA A 654 26.61 5.68 8.45
N ILE A 655 25.57 4.82 8.45
CA ILE A 655 24.52 4.83 9.47
C ILE A 655 25.11 4.64 10.87
N ASP A 656 25.93 3.61 11.07
CA ASP A 656 26.53 3.31 12.37
C ASP A 656 27.41 4.46 12.87
N MET A 657 28.20 5.05 11.98
CA MET A 657 29.10 6.16 12.32
C MET A 657 28.33 7.43 12.70
N VAL A 658 27.30 7.79 11.92
CA VAL A 658 26.50 9.00 12.16
C VAL A 658 25.60 8.82 13.40
N SER A 659 25.02 7.63 13.60
CA SER A 659 24.17 7.35 14.77
C SER A 659 24.95 7.42 16.10
N LYS A 660 26.21 7.00 16.09
CA LYS A 660 27.07 7.03 17.29
C LYS A 660 27.61 8.42 17.62
N SER A 661 27.91 9.21 16.60
CA SER A 661 28.52 10.53 16.77
C SER A 661 28.26 11.42 15.56
N PRO A 662 27.19 12.21 15.55
CA PRO A 662 26.81 13.09 14.43
C PRO A 662 27.67 14.35 14.39
N THR A 663 28.98 14.21 14.20
CA THR A 663 29.91 15.34 14.03
C THR A 663 30.08 15.73 12.57
N LEU A 664 30.55 16.96 12.30
CA LEU A 664 30.84 17.42 10.93
C LEU A 664 31.76 16.45 10.20
N LYS A 665 32.78 15.90 10.90
CA LYS A 665 33.73 14.96 10.34
C LYS A 665 33.10 13.61 9.98
N THR A 666 32.14 13.15 10.80
CA THR A 666 31.41 11.90 10.50
C THR A 666 30.44 12.09 9.34
N LEU A 667 29.77 13.25 9.23
CA LEU A 667 28.91 13.59 8.09
C LEU A 667 29.70 13.66 6.77
N GLU A 668 30.91 14.26 6.80
CA GLU A 668 31.80 14.29 5.63
C GLU A 668 32.22 12.90 5.18
N LYS A 669 32.60 12.03 6.13
CA LYS A 669 32.98 10.65 5.84
C LYS A 669 31.79 9.86 5.29
N ALA A 670 30.62 10.00 5.92
CA ALA A 670 29.39 9.34 5.50
C ALA A 670 29.03 9.73 4.05
N ALA A 671 29.13 11.01 3.70
CA ALA A 671 28.86 11.49 2.34
C ALA A 671 29.82 10.90 1.28
N ILE A 672 31.02 10.45 1.68
CA ILE A 672 31.98 9.81 0.77
C ILE A 672 31.71 8.30 0.64
N ILE A 673 31.48 7.59 1.75
CA ILE A 673 31.35 6.13 1.75
C ILE A 673 29.97 5.65 1.32
N ASP A 674 28.94 6.52 1.42
CA ASP A 674 27.58 6.28 0.95
C ASP A 674 27.17 7.35 -0.07
N PRO A 675 27.73 7.32 -1.29
CA PRO A 675 27.60 8.41 -2.24
C PRO A 675 26.16 8.61 -2.77
N PHE A 676 25.35 7.54 -2.81
CA PHE A 676 23.98 7.63 -3.30
C PHE A 676 22.98 8.22 -2.29
N ASN A 677 23.34 8.24 -1.00
CA ASN A 677 22.60 8.95 0.04
C ASN A 677 23.39 10.16 0.57
N SER A 678 24.40 10.61 -0.16
CA SER A 678 25.27 11.72 0.23
C SER A 678 24.52 13.05 0.39
N GLU A 679 23.37 13.18 -0.26
CA GLU A 679 22.46 14.32 -0.16
C GLU A 679 22.03 14.55 1.31
N ASP A 680 21.52 13.51 1.97
CA ASP A 680 21.08 13.58 3.37
C ASP A 680 22.21 14.05 4.32
N TYR A 681 23.43 13.56 4.11
CA TYR A 681 24.60 13.94 4.93
C TYR A 681 25.11 15.36 4.64
N LYS A 682 25.08 15.78 3.37
CA LYS A 682 25.43 17.15 2.97
C LYS A 682 24.44 18.16 3.53
N ILE A 683 23.15 17.88 3.44
CA ILE A 683 22.09 18.69 4.04
C ILE A 683 22.27 18.81 5.55
N SER A 684 22.47 17.67 6.23
CA SER A 684 22.73 17.66 7.68
C SER A 684 23.96 18.49 8.05
N TYR A 685 25.02 18.42 7.23
CA TYR A 685 26.20 19.28 7.41
C TYR A 685 25.88 20.76 7.28
N LEU A 686 25.13 21.16 6.25
CA LEU A 686 24.74 22.54 6.03
C LEU A 686 23.91 23.08 7.20
N ILE A 687 22.89 22.33 7.62
CA ILE A 687 22.03 22.72 8.74
C ILE A 687 22.84 22.81 10.05
N SER A 688 23.75 21.87 10.32
CA SER A 688 24.59 21.88 11.53
C SER A 688 25.61 23.03 11.56
N THR A 689 25.84 23.70 10.44
CA THR A 689 26.80 24.81 10.32
C THR A 689 26.13 26.15 9.99
N MET A 690 24.81 26.23 10.08
CA MET A 690 24.02 27.38 9.67
C MET A 690 24.25 28.61 10.54
N ASP A 691 24.33 28.44 11.88
CA ASP A 691 24.35 29.54 12.86
C ASP A 691 25.76 29.90 13.39
N GLY A 692 26.82 29.21 12.94
CA GLY A 692 28.15 29.32 13.51
C GLY A 692 29.04 30.33 12.77
N THR A 693 29.95 30.98 13.52
CA THR A 693 31.15 31.63 12.94
C THR A 693 32.07 30.52 12.42
N ASN A 694 31.96 30.27 11.13
CA ASN A 694 32.61 29.10 10.53
C ASN A 694 34.08 29.41 10.18
N SER A 695 34.95 28.45 10.45
CA SER A 695 36.34 28.54 9.92
C SER A 695 36.31 28.54 8.39
N SER A 696 37.33 29.08 7.76
CA SER A 696 37.46 29.13 6.29
C SER A 696 37.32 27.73 5.64
N LEU A 697 37.72 26.68 6.37
CA LEU A 697 37.57 25.29 5.92
C LEU A 697 36.10 24.85 5.87
N VAL A 698 35.31 25.22 6.90
CA VAL A 698 33.88 24.91 6.96
C VAL A 698 33.11 25.67 5.86
N THR A 699 33.40 26.96 5.68
CA THR A 699 32.81 27.78 4.63
C THR A 699 33.11 27.25 3.23
N SER A 700 34.35 26.83 2.97
CA SER A 700 34.76 26.19 1.71
C SER A 700 33.99 24.87 1.49
N ARG A 701 33.75 24.11 2.54
CA ARG A 701 33.01 22.84 2.46
C ARG A 701 31.51 23.09 2.20
N GLN A 702 30.90 24.07 2.88
CA GLN A 702 29.53 24.51 2.61
C GLN A 702 29.37 24.87 1.14
N SER A 703 30.23 25.74 0.59
CA SER A 703 30.18 26.14 -0.82
C SER A 703 30.27 24.96 -1.77
N LYS A 704 31.17 23.98 -1.47
CA LYS A 704 31.30 22.75 -2.26
C LYS A 704 30.02 21.90 -2.19
N TYR A 705 29.39 21.74 -1.03
CA TYR A 705 28.19 20.96 -0.87
C TYR A 705 26.98 21.62 -1.55
N LEU A 706 26.81 22.93 -1.39
CA LEU A 706 25.80 23.71 -2.09
C LEU A 706 25.92 23.54 -3.60
N ALA A 707 27.09 23.78 -4.18
CA ALA A 707 27.34 23.61 -5.62
C ALA A 707 27.09 22.17 -6.12
N SER A 708 27.30 21.17 -5.25
CA SER A 708 26.98 19.78 -5.55
C SER A 708 25.48 19.49 -5.50
N LEU A 709 24.74 20.11 -4.59
CA LEU A 709 23.30 19.95 -4.44
C LEU A 709 22.55 20.70 -5.54
N GLU A 710 22.94 21.94 -5.85
CA GLU A 710 22.34 22.74 -6.93
C GLU A 710 22.47 22.12 -8.32
N LYS A 711 23.53 21.31 -8.55
CA LYS A 711 23.72 20.57 -9.81
C LYS A 711 22.98 19.23 -9.83
N GLY A 712 22.57 18.73 -8.68
CA GLY A 712 21.88 17.45 -8.52
C GLY A 712 20.37 17.58 -8.69
N ARG A 713 19.73 16.42 -8.85
CA ARG A 713 18.26 16.33 -8.71
C ARG A 713 17.96 16.03 -7.26
N LEU A 714 17.38 17.01 -6.58
CA LEU A 714 17.14 16.92 -5.14
C LEU A 714 15.88 16.15 -4.83
N SER A 715 15.89 15.46 -3.69
CA SER A 715 14.66 14.96 -3.08
C SER A 715 13.79 16.15 -2.65
N ILE A 716 12.48 15.94 -2.59
CA ILE A 716 11.56 17.03 -2.23
C ILE A 716 11.89 17.59 -0.84
N ASP A 717 12.15 16.70 0.13
CA ASP A 717 12.46 17.15 1.50
C ASP A 717 13.78 17.94 1.58
N SER A 718 14.73 17.69 0.69
CA SER A 718 15.98 18.46 0.59
C SER A 718 15.76 19.90 0.16
N LEU A 719 14.74 20.18 -0.63
CA LEU A 719 14.36 21.55 -0.99
C LEU A 719 13.98 22.38 0.25
N TYR A 720 13.19 21.79 1.14
CA TYR A 720 12.84 22.45 2.41
C TYR A 720 14.07 22.79 3.26
N TYR A 721 14.98 21.81 3.43
CA TYR A 721 16.19 22.05 4.21
C TYR A 721 17.17 23.03 3.53
N LEU A 722 17.19 23.09 2.20
CA LEU A 722 17.93 24.12 1.48
C LEU A 722 17.33 25.50 1.66
N ALA A 723 16.00 25.60 1.57
CA ALA A 723 15.29 26.82 1.89
C ALA A 723 15.62 27.29 3.32
N GLN A 724 15.56 26.39 4.30
CA GLN A 724 15.94 26.65 5.69
C GLN A 724 17.38 27.14 5.80
N PHE A 725 18.33 26.47 5.15
CA PHE A 725 19.73 26.88 5.17
C PHE A 725 19.92 28.28 4.57
N HIS A 726 19.36 28.55 3.39
CA HIS A 726 19.51 29.83 2.72
C HIS A 726 18.86 30.97 3.49
N LEU A 727 17.66 30.76 4.07
CA LEU A 727 16.94 31.81 4.81
C LEU A 727 17.50 32.07 6.20
N LEU A 728 18.06 31.03 6.87
CA LEU A 728 18.45 31.14 8.27
C LEU A 728 19.98 31.12 8.53
N LYS A 729 20.83 30.99 7.51
CA LYS A 729 22.29 31.11 7.70
C LYS A 729 22.68 32.51 8.14
N GLN A 730 23.92 32.68 8.59
CA GLN A 730 24.42 33.93 9.14
C GLN A 730 24.34 35.13 8.15
N GLU A 731 24.66 34.88 6.87
CA GLU A 731 24.43 35.82 5.76
C GLU A 731 23.35 35.23 4.86
N PRO A 732 22.07 35.55 5.06
CA PRO A 732 20.97 34.94 4.32
C PRO A 732 21.05 35.18 2.81
N ASP A 733 20.67 34.17 2.02
CA ASP A 733 20.43 34.26 0.58
C ASP A 733 18.94 34.12 0.36
N ILE A 734 18.23 35.24 0.46
CA ILE A 734 16.75 35.25 0.53
C ILE A 734 16.14 34.72 -0.76
N GLU A 735 16.65 35.18 -1.90
CA GLU A 735 16.13 34.77 -3.21
C GLU A 735 16.20 33.24 -3.41
N LYS A 736 17.35 32.62 -3.15
CA LYS A 736 17.50 31.17 -3.25
C LYS A 736 16.67 30.42 -2.22
N GLY A 737 16.54 30.97 -1.03
CA GLY A 737 15.74 30.41 0.03
C GLY A 737 14.25 30.38 -0.31
N VAL A 738 13.75 31.48 -0.87
CA VAL A 738 12.37 31.60 -1.34
C VAL A 738 12.11 30.69 -2.53
N GLU A 739 12.99 30.67 -3.54
CA GLU A 739 12.89 29.80 -4.71
C GLU A 739 12.78 28.31 -4.30
N ALA A 740 13.64 27.87 -3.39
CA ALA A 740 13.61 26.49 -2.88
C ALA A 740 12.32 26.18 -2.08
N ALA A 741 11.82 27.13 -1.29
CA ALA A 741 10.58 26.99 -0.53
C ALA A 741 9.35 26.90 -1.45
N GLU A 742 9.26 27.75 -2.46
CA GLU A 742 8.18 27.71 -3.45
C GLU A 742 8.20 26.43 -4.26
N GLU A 743 9.39 25.98 -4.70
CA GLU A 743 9.51 24.70 -5.40
C GLU A 743 9.08 23.51 -4.51
N TYR A 744 9.43 23.54 -3.22
CA TYR A 744 8.98 22.56 -2.25
C TYR A 744 7.45 22.50 -2.15
N ILE A 745 6.78 23.64 -2.04
CA ILE A 745 5.32 23.73 -2.00
C ILE A 745 4.70 23.21 -3.30
N ARG A 746 5.21 23.62 -4.46
CA ARG A 746 4.67 23.13 -5.76
C ARG A 746 4.75 21.61 -5.89
N LYS A 747 5.80 20.99 -5.35
CA LYS A 747 5.97 19.52 -5.33
C LYS A 747 5.17 18.82 -4.23
N LYS A 748 4.76 19.53 -3.17
CA LYS A 748 3.90 19.02 -2.08
C LYS A 748 2.58 19.78 -1.95
N ARG A 749 2.05 20.23 -3.06
CA ARG A 749 0.93 21.17 -3.13
C ARG A 749 -0.31 20.78 -2.32
N VAL A 750 -0.60 19.46 -2.16
CA VAL A 750 -1.78 18.96 -1.45
C VAL A 750 -1.53 18.62 0.02
N ASP A 751 -0.32 18.85 0.53
CA ASP A 751 0.09 18.54 1.89
C ASP A 751 0.07 19.79 2.77
N ALA A 752 -1.00 20.00 3.53
CA ALA A 752 -1.16 21.16 4.41
C ALA A 752 0.01 21.35 5.39
N GLU A 753 0.59 20.25 5.92
CA GLU A 753 1.76 20.32 6.81
C GLU A 753 2.99 20.95 6.12
N SER A 754 3.15 20.73 4.83
CA SER A 754 4.24 21.33 4.06
C SER A 754 4.07 22.85 3.91
N TRP A 755 2.84 23.33 3.74
CA TRP A 755 2.52 24.75 3.75
C TRP A 755 2.84 25.37 5.12
N ASP A 756 2.42 24.72 6.20
CA ASP A 756 2.72 25.15 7.56
C ASP A 756 4.22 25.26 7.83
N LYS A 757 4.99 24.29 7.38
CA LYS A 757 6.46 24.28 7.49
C LYS A 757 7.10 25.47 6.80
N VAL A 758 6.64 25.82 5.59
CA VAL A 758 7.19 26.97 4.84
C VAL A 758 6.78 28.27 5.48
N PHE A 759 5.54 28.43 5.91
CA PHE A 759 5.11 29.64 6.61
C PHE A 759 5.83 29.83 7.94
N ALA A 760 6.05 28.77 8.72
CA ALA A 760 6.86 28.81 9.93
C ALA A 760 8.32 29.16 9.65
N LEU A 761 8.87 28.69 8.54
CA LEU A 761 10.22 29.03 8.09
C LEU A 761 10.34 30.50 7.71
N TYR A 762 9.37 31.04 6.97
CA TYR A 762 9.33 32.48 6.63
C TYR A 762 9.18 33.34 7.87
N SER A 763 8.33 32.95 8.82
CA SER A 763 8.22 33.62 10.12
C SER A 763 9.57 33.65 10.84
N SER A 764 10.28 32.55 10.91
CA SER A 764 11.60 32.46 11.53
C SER A 764 12.63 33.35 10.82
N ALA A 765 12.59 33.39 9.50
CA ALA A 765 13.46 34.24 8.70
C ALA A 765 13.18 35.75 8.92
N LEU A 766 11.90 36.13 8.93
CA LEU A 766 11.50 37.52 9.22
C LEU A 766 11.91 37.98 10.62
N ASN A 767 11.77 37.08 11.62
CA ASN A 767 12.23 37.35 12.99
C ASN A 767 13.74 37.61 13.06
N LYS A 768 14.53 36.77 12.38
CA LYS A 768 15.98 36.92 12.34
C LYS A 768 16.42 38.23 11.67
N MET A 769 15.66 38.70 10.67
CA MET A 769 15.93 39.88 9.89
C MET A 769 15.36 41.21 10.48
N ARG A 770 14.83 41.20 11.71
CA ARG A 770 14.08 42.31 12.35
C ARG A 770 14.74 43.66 12.26
N MET A 771 16.06 43.74 12.01
CA MET A 771 16.80 44.99 11.95
C MET A 771 17.61 45.28 10.66
N GLU A 772 17.71 44.35 9.69
CA GLU A 772 18.84 44.40 8.78
C GLU A 772 18.56 44.70 7.29
N SER A 773 17.37 44.48 6.74
CA SER A 773 17.14 44.80 5.30
C SER A 773 15.65 44.86 4.92
N PRO A 774 15.14 46.05 4.54
CA PRO A 774 13.79 46.22 3.98
C PRO A 774 13.58 45.38 2.70
N GLU A 775 14.58 45.33 1.82
CA GLU A 775 14.55 44.60 0.56
C GLU A 775 14.33 43.08 0.75
N SER A 776 15.00 42.46 1.74
CA SER A 776 14.83 41.07 2.07
C SER A 776 13.43 40.74 2.59
N LYS A 777 12.84 41.64 3.35
CA LYS A 777 11.44 41.50 3.84
C LYS A 777 10.46 41.58 2.68
N GLU A 778 10.70 42.47 1.71
CA GLU A 778 9.85 42.62 0.53
C GLU A 778 9.83 41.34 -0.31
N ILE A 779 10.98 40.67 -0.50
CA ILE A 779 11.06 39.40 -1.25
C ILE A 779 10.24 38.31 -0.57
N ILE A 780 10.37 38.11 0.75
CA ILE A 780 9.58 37.13 1.49
C ILE A 780 8.10 37.47 1.43
N THR A 781 7.74 38.71 1.58
CA THR A 781 6.35 39.19 1.54
C THR A 781 5.73 38.93 0.16
N ALA A 782 6.46 39.23 -0.92
CA ALA A 782 6.03 38.93 -2.29
C ALA A 782 5.81 37.43 -2.52
N SER A 783 6.71 36.59 -1.97
CA SER A 783 6.56 35.13 -2.05
C SER A 783 5.34 34.62 -1.28
N VAL A 784 5.06 35.17 -0.09
CA VAL A 784 3.85 34.85 0.65
C VAL A 784 2.61 35.20 -0.17
N GLY A 785 2.56 36.36 -0.79
CA GLY A 785 1.47 36.77 -1.67
C GLY A 785 1.30 35.79 -2.85
N SER A 786 2.41 35.44 -3.51
CA SER A 786 2.44 34.43 -4.59
C SER A 786 1.92 33.09 -4.13
N LEU A 787 2.36 32.56 -2.97
CA LEU A 787 1.92 31.30 -2.42
C LEU A 787 0.45 31.33 -2.00
N CYS A 788 -0.05 32.44 -1.46
CA CYS A 788 -1.46 32.59 -1.14
C CYS A 788 -2.32 32.60 -2.40
N SER A 789 -1.94 33.30 -3.45
CA SER A 789 -2.63 33.26 -4.75
C SER A 789 -2.64 31.84 -5.34
N TYR A 790 -1.50 31.16 -5.28
CA TYR A 790 -1.40 29.78 -5.74
C TYR A 790 -2.30 28.83 -4.92
N LEU A 791 -2.38 29.01 -3.60
CA LEU A 791 -3.28 28.23 -2.74
C LEU A 791 -4.75 28.45 -3.11
N GLN A 792 -5.14 29.67 -3.43
CA GLN A 792 -6.49 30.02 -3.89
C GLN A 792 -6.83 29.30 -5.19
N GLU A 793 -6.00 29.46 -6.23
CA GLU A 793 -6.17 28.78 -7.51
C GLU A 793 -6.27 27.26 -7.32
N LEU A 794 -5.41 26.71 -6.46
CA LEU A 794 -5.37 25.30 -6.15
C LEU A 794 -6.68 24.84 -5.49
N ASN A 795 -7.18 25.57 -4.49
CA ASN A 795 -8.39 25.23 -3.74
C ASN A 795 -9.67 25.30 -4.59
N VAL A 796 -9.69 26.16 -5.63
CA VAL A 796 -10.77 26.16 -6.62
C VAL A 796 -10.80 24.87 -7.46
N SER A 797 -9.63 24.30 -7.73
CA SER A 797 -9.48 23.11 -8.58
C SER A 797 -9.54 21.78 -7.84
N LEU A 798 -9.26 21.79 -6.53
CA LEU A 798 -9.19 20.57 -5.72
C LEU A 798 -10.58 20.14 -5.19
N PRO A 799 -10.84 18.83 -5.11
CA PRO A 799 -12.08 18.31 -4.52
C PRO A 799 -12.23 18.59 -3.01
N LYS A 800 -11.14 18.85 -2.33
CA LYS A 800 -11.07 19.28 -0.93
C LYS A 800 -10.05 20.39 -0.80
N ALA A 801 -10.46 21.50 -0.21
CA ALA A 801 -9.58 22.62 0.06
C ALA A 801 -8.43 22.21 0.98
N ILE A 802 -7.27 22.81 0.78
CA ILE A 802 -6.12 22.70 1.64
C ILE A 802 -6.19 23.87 2.62
N GLU A 803 -6.23 23.52 3.89
CA GLU A 803 -6.26 24.49 4.98
C GLU A 803 -4.96 24.33 5.77
N PRO A 804 -3.97 25.22 5.59
CA PRO A 804 -2.80 25.27 6.45
C PRO A 804 -3.19 25.52 7.91
N SER A 805 -2.41 25.04 8.86
CA SER A 805 -2.70 25.23 10.26
C SER A 805 -2.67 26.72 10.62
N PHE A 806 -3.66 27.13 11.38
CA PHE A 806 -3.87 28.53 11.71
C PHE A 806 -2.69 29.13 12.48
N ALA A 807 -2.10 28.39 13.41
CA ALA A 807 -1.03 28.88 14.28
C ALA A 807 0.23 29.34 13.53
N SER A 808 0.75 28.53 12.58
CA SER A 808 1.95 28.90 11.80
C SER A 808 1.71 30.11 10.92
N PHE A 809 0.51 30.21 10.37
CA PHE A 809 0.10 31.31 9.49
C PHE A 809 -0.12 32.58 10.27
N VAL A 810 -0.71 32.51 11.49
CA VAL A 810 -0.88 33.64 12.41
C VAL A 810 0.45 34.25 12.85
N SER A 811 1.39 33.39 13.28
CA SER A 811 2.72 33.85 13.71
C SER A 811 3.47 34.61 12.62
N MET A 812 3.40 34.11 11.38
CA MET A 812 4.01 34.80 10.24
C MET A 812 3.35 36.15 9.98
N LYS A 813 2.02 36.21 10.01
CA LYS A 813 1.25 37.45 9.72
C LYS A 813 1.41 38.50 10.77
N ALA A 814 1.48 38.16 12.05
CA ALA A 814 1.72 39.11 13.12
C ALA A 814 3.02 39.88 12.90
N GLN A 815 4.07 39.24 12.39
CA GLN A 815 5.34 39.88 12.10
C GLN A 815 5.31 40.75 10.84
N MET A 816 4.46 40.43 9.88
CA MET A 816 4.29 41.25 8.68
C MET A 816 3.45 42.49 8.96
N LEU A 817 2.53 42.43 9.95
CA LEU A 817 1.71 43.54 10.42
C LEU A 817 2.53 44.70 11.00
N GLU A 818 3.65 44.41 11.65
CA GLU A 818 4.52 45.48 12.21
C GLU A 818 5.13 46.39 11.11
N SER A 819 5.06 45.98 9.87
CA SER A 819 5.73 46.69 8.79
C SER A 819 4.81 47.51 7.85
N ASN A 820 3.56 47.10 7.55
CA ASN A 820 2.67 47.79 6.62
C ASN A 820 1.20 47.31 6.75
N SER A 821 0.46 47.71 7.79
CA SER A 821 -0.97 47.53 7.84
C SER A 821 -1.75 48.78 7.41
N MET A 822 -2.79 48.58 6.62
CA MET A 822 -3.75 49.61 6.26
C MET A 822 -5.08 49.28 6.92
N ILE A 823 -5.50 50.15 7.86
CA ILE A 823 -6.80 50.00 8.52
C ILE A 823 -7.92 50.28 7.50
N LEU A 824 -8.74 49.27 7.20
CA LEU A 824 -9.88 49.37 6.31
C LEU A 824 -11.17 49.73 7.04
N ALA A 825 -11.35 49.19 8.24
CA ALA A 825 -12.50 49.49 9.08
C ALA A 825 -12.08 49.59 10.56
N ASP A 826 -12.72 50.49 11.31
CA ASP A 826 -12.53 50.72 12.72
C ASP A 826 -13.91 50.93 13.32
N SER A 827 -14.34 50.04 14.22
CA SER A 827 -15.68 50.13 14.82
C SER A 827 -15.91 51.36 15.69
N ARG A 828 -14.85 52.10 16.05
CA ARG A 828 -14.97 53.38 16.73
C ARG A 828 -15.40 54.53 15.81
N LYS A 829 -15.30 54.34 14.50
CA LYS A 829 -15.72 55.31 13.52
C LYS A 829 -17.19 55.06 13.17
N MET A 830 -17.93 56.14 13.05
CA MET A 830 -19.33 56.07 12.66
C MET A 830 -19.40 55.82 11.15
N TYR A 831 -20.01 54.71 10.76
CA TYR A 831 -20.28 54.36 9.37
C TYR A 831 -21.79 54.42 9.13
N ASP A 832 -22.33 55.60 9.06
CA ASP A 832 -23.76 55.86 8.86
C ASP A 832 -24.02 56.09 7.37
N LEU A 833 -24.19 54.99 6.63
CA LEU A 833 -24.41 55.03 5.19
C LEU A 833 -25.84 55.40 4.83
N ASN A 834 -26.79 55.18 5.74
CA ASN A 834 -28.20 55.47 5.51
C ASN A 834 -28.65 56.78 6.20
N MET A 835 -27.76 57.47 6.90
CA MET A 835 -27.95 58.76 7.60
C MET A 835 -29.02 58.73 8.70
N ASP A 836 -29.16 57.62 9.40
CA ASP A 836 -30.12 57.49 10.51
C ASP A 836 -29.53 57.79 11.90
N GLY A 837 -28.25 58.13 11.96
CA GLY A 837 -27.53 58.46 13.19
C GLY A 837 -27.03 57.25 13.98
N VAL A 838 -27.10 56.02 13.40
CA VAL A 838 -26.58 54.78 13.97
C VAL A 838 -25.50 54.25 13.06
N SER A 839 -24.45 53.63 13.60
CA SER A 839 -23.40 53.05 12.79
C SER A 839 -23.91 51.75 12.12
N ASP A 840 -23.83 51.68 10.80
CA ASP A 840 -24.21 50.51 10.00
C ASP A 840 -23.38 49.24 10.32
N LEU A 841 -22.28 49.42 11.07
CA LEU A 841 -21.49 48.29 11.55
C LEU A 841 -22.09 47.58 12.77
N VAL A 842 -22.97 48.28 13.49
CA VAL A 842 -23.57 47.78 14.72
C VAL A 842 -24.84 47.00 14.37
N ASP A 843 -24.82 45.68 14.55
CA ASP A 843 -26.00 44.82 14.33
C ASP A 843 -26.91 44.82 15.57
N SER A 844 -26.32 44.70 16.77
CA SER A 844 -27.10 44.76 18.02
C SER A 844 -26.18 45.02 19.22
N ILE A 845 -26.63 45.86 20.17
CA ILE A 845 -26.02 45.99 21.49
C ILE A 845 -27.14 45.79 22.53
N SER A 846 -26.96 44.84 23.46
CA SER A 846 -27.91 44.53 24.50
C SER A 846 -27.18 44.17 25.79
N GLY A 847 -27.22 45.07 26.75
CA GLY A 847 -26.54 44.88 28.06
C GLY A 847 -25.02 44.82 27.88
N GLN A 848 -24.42 43.69 28.26
CA GLN A 848 -22.98 43.44 28.09
C GLN A 848 -22.62 42.75 26.78
N SER A 849 -23.59 42.46 25.93
CA SER A 849 -23.34 41.80 24.67
C SER A 849 -23.41 42.77 23.51
N ALA A 850 -22.44 42.71 22.62
CA ALA A 850 -22.43 43.49 21.39
C ALA A 850 -22.16 42.57 20.20
N ARG A 851 -22.78 42.92 19.06
CA ARG A 851 -22.61 42.27 17.80
C ARG A 851 -22.43 43.28 16.69
N TRP A 852 -21.35 43.12 15.96
CA TRP A 852 -21.05 43.94 14.79
C TRP A 852 -21.10 43.08 13.56
N LYS A 853 -21.51 43.66 12.46
CA LYS A 853 -21.63 42.94 11.16
C LYS A 853 -21.06 43.82 10.05
N LEU A 854 -20.17 43.25 9.27
CA LEU A 854 -19.56 43.91 8.16
C LEU A 854 -19.50 43.02 6.93
N THR A 855 -19.99 43.50 5.82
CA THR A 855 -19.84 42.83 4.52
C THR A 855 -18.70 43.47 3.76
N MET A 856 -17.71 42.72 3.38
CA MET A 856 -16.53 43.19 2.66
C MET A 856 -16.44 42.52 1.29
N LEU A 857 -15.96 43.33 0.34
CA LEU A 857 -15.43 42.82 -0.93
C LEU A 857 -13.95 42.52 -0.69
N LEU A 858 -13.62 41.23 -0.71
CA LEU A 858 -12.26 40.77 -0.55
C LEU A 858 -11.56 40.72 -1.92
N SER A 859 -10.32 41.13 -1.97
CA SER A 859 -9.46 40.87 -3.11
C SER A 859 -8.88 39.44 -2.96
N ASP A 860 -8.85 38.69 -4.04
CA ASP A 860 -8.30 37.34 -4.13
C ASP A 860 -6.78 37.25 -3.89
N THR A 861 -6.09 38.39 -3.78
CA THR A 861 -4.64 38.47 -3.54
C THR A 861 -4.27 39.03 -2.18
N GLU A 862 -5.24 39.35 -1.34
CA GLU A 862 -5.01 40.10 -0.10
C GLU A 862 -5.39 39.31 1.15
N VAL A 863 -4.66 39.60 2.23
CA VAL A 863 -4.91 39.01 3.53
C VAL A 863 -5.38 40.10 4.49
N TYR A 864 -6.40 39.79 5.26
CA TYR A 864 -7.01 40.70 6.23
C TYR A 864 -6.91 40.12 7.64
N VAL A 865 -6.79 41.00 8.64
CA VAL A 865 -6.89 40.64 10.04
C VAL A 865 -8.02 41.40 10.70
N ILE A 866 -8.86 40.74 11.47
CA ILE A 866 -9.82 41.34 12.36
C ILE A 866 -9.19 41.34 13.75
N ARG A 867 -8.96 42.52 14.32
CA ARG A 867 -8.44 42.69 15.67
C ARG A 867 -9.54 43.19 16.59
N ILE A 868 -9.74 42.53 17.71
CA ILE A 868 -10.74 42.87 18.70
C ILE A 868 -10.03 43.26 19.99
N TYR A 869 -10.11 44.52 20.33
CA TYR A 869 -9.45 45.08 21.50
C TYR A 869 -10.35 44.94 22.70
N GLN A 870 -10.11 43.91 23.50
CA GLN A 870 -10.77 43.65 24.78
C GLN A 870 -9.87 42.80 25.68
N ASN A 871 -10.21 42.64 26.96
CA ASN A 871 -9.43 41.93 27.95
C ASN A 871 -9.33 40.42 27.58
N GLU A 872 -8.19 39.79 27.87
CA GLU A 872 -7.91 38.37 27.64
C GLU A 872 -8.96 37.44 28.23
N ASP A 873 -9.49 37.77 29.42
CA ASP A 873 -10.50 36.97 30.12
C ASP A 873 -11.91 37.07 29.50
N ALA A 874 -12.10 37.89 28.49
CA ALA A 874 -13.40 38.10 27.87
C ALA A 874 -13.46 37.42 26.51
N PRO A 875 -14.13 36.25 26.36
CA PRO A 875 -14.19 35.56 25.10
C PRO A 875 -14.90 36.39 24.02
N CYS A 876 -14.36 36.39 22.81
CA CYS A 876 -15.00 36.93 21.65
C CYS A 876 -15.17 35.82 20.58
N ARG A 877 -16.09 36.06 19.67
CA ARG A 877 -16.39 35.14 18.57
C ARG A 877 -16.43 35.90 17.25
N VAL A 878 -15.80 35.34 16.25
CA VAL A 878 -15.84 35.90 14.88
C VAL A 878 -16.45 34.85 13.96
N PHE A 879 -17.37 35.28 13.14
CA PHE A 879 -18.03 34.43 12.16
C PHE A 879 -17.80 35.03 10.76
N GLN A 880 -17.55 34.15 9.80
CA GLN A 880 -17.66 34.46 8.39
C GLN A 880 -18.94 33.79 7.89
N ASP A 881 -19.91 34.61 7.49
CA ASP A 881 -21.30 34.22 7.21
C ASP A 881 -21.91 33.45 8.38
N ARG A 882 -21.84 32.12 8.38
CA ARG A 882 -22.35 31.24 9.45
C ARG A 882 -21.27 30.36 10.06
N THR A 883 -20.03 30.46 9.62
CA THR A 883 -18.92 29.64 10.08
C THR A 883 -18.11 30.42 11.12
N GLN A 884 -17.97 29.87 12.31
CA GLN A 884 -17.13 30.46 13.34
C GLN A 884 -15.66 30.28 12.98
N LEU A 885 -14.92 31.38 12.99
CA LEU A 885 -13.48 31.43 12.78
C LEU A 885 -12.73 31.27 14.10
N GLY A 886 -11.50 30.78 14.05
CA GLY A 886 -10.59 30.78 15.19
C GLY A 886 -10.24 32.23 15.56
N CYS A 887 -10.28 32.55 16.86
CA CYS A 887 -9.95 33.85 17.40
C CYS A 887 -9.09 33.66 18.65
N GLU A 888 -7.84 34.11 18.61
CA GLU A 888 -6.88 33.90 19.69
C GLU A 888 -6.38 35.25 20.25
N TYR A 889 -6.14 35.30 21.56
CA TYR A 889 -5.59 36.50 22.20
C TYR A 889 -4.07 36.54 21.94
N ASN A 890 -3.63 37.65 21.37
CA ASN A 890 -2.22 37.92 21.15
C ASN A 890 -1.70 38.84 22.27
N GLN A 891 -0.82 38.30 23.09
CA GLN A 891 -0.24 39.03 24.23
C GLN A 891 0.64 40.22 23.81
N GLU A 892 1.23 40.20 22.61
CA GLU A 892 2.07 41.26 22.12
C GLU A 892 1.25 42.46 21.63
N THR A 893 0.11 42.19 20.97
CA THR A 893 -0.78 43.26 20.47
C THR A 893 -1.87 43.64 21.44
N GLY A 894 -2.07 42.86 22.49
CA GLY A 894 -3.06 43.09 23.53
C GLY A 894 -4.51 42.98 23.02
N CYS A 895 -4.76 42.21 21.99
CA CYS A 895 -6.08 42.06 21.40
C CYS A 895 -6.30 40.62 20.90
N PHE A 896 -7.57 40.24 20.67
CA PHE A 896 -7.89 39.03 19.95
C PHE A 896 -7.71 39.23 18.46
N GLU A 897 -7.12 38.26 17.77
CA GLU A 897 -6.85 38.32 16.35
C GLU A 897 -7.53 37.17 15.62
N THR A 898 -8.16 37.47 14.50
CA THR A 898 -8.71 36.53 13.54
C THR A 898 -8.24 36.89 12.14
N PHE A 899 -7.57 36.00 11.48
CA PHE A 899 -7.14 36.19 10.12
C PHE A 899 -8.20 35.74 9.15
N VAL A 900 -8.45 36.56 8.15
CA VAL A 900 -9.45 36.36 7.14
C VAL A 900 -8.74 36.15 5.82
N PHE A 901 -8.93 34.97 5.31
CA PHE A 901 -8.45 34.58 4.02
C PHE A 901 -9.44 33.56 3.45
N ASP A 902 -10.24 33.99 2.47
CA ASP A 902 -11.16 33.07 1.79
C ASP A 902 -10.97 33.17 0.27
N PRO A 903 -10.22 32.20 -0.30
CA PRO A 903 -9.98 32.15 -1.74
C PRO A 903 -11.23 31.84 -2.57
N SER A 904 -12.32 31.42 -1.95
CA SER A 904 -13.52 31.00 -2.66
C SER A 904 -14.60 32.06 -2.80
N GLN A 905 -14.49 33.16 -2.05
CA GLN A 905 -15.53 34.21 -1.99
C GLN A 905 -14.97 35.62 -2.20
N LEU A 906 -15.45 36.29 -3.25
CA LEU A 906 -15.16 37.68 -3.51
C LEU A 906 -15.88 38.63 -2.55
N GLN A 907 -16.89 38.14 -1.85
CA GLN A 907 -17.67 38.94 -0.88
C GLN A 907 -18.02 38.03 0.31
N ALA A 908 -17.68 38.46 1.50
CA ALA A 908 -18.01 37.77 2.74
C ALA A 908 -18.58 38.72 3.79
N THR A 909 -19.47 38.21 4.63
CA THR A 909 -20.02 38.93 5.77
C THR A 909 -19.38 38.45 7.05
N TYR A 910 -18.68 39.32 7.73
CA TYR A 910 -18.06 39.06 9.01
C TYR A 910 -18.93 39.55 10.15
N THR A 911 -19.12 38.71 11.15
CA THR A 911 -19.82 39.03 12.39
C THR A 911 -18.85 38.87 13.55
N VAL A 912 -18.70 39.94 14.35
CA VAL A 912 -17.92 39.95 15.58
C VAL A 912 -18.87 40.00 16.76
N GLU A 913 -18.76 39.09 17.70
CA GLU A 913 -19.62 39.01 18.90
C GLU A 913 -18.76 39.04 20.17
N THR A 914 -19.16 39.80 21.13
CA THR A 914 -18.62 39.78 22.49
C THR A 914 -19.75 39.74 23.52
N ASP A 915 -19.55 39.00 24.60
CA ASP A 915 -20.48 38.96 25.75
C ASP A 915 -20.00 39.85 26.90
N ASN A 916 -18.93 40.62 26.69
CA ASN A 916 -18.37 41.53 27.72
C ASN A 916 -18.09 42.93 27.15
N TYR A 917 -19.12 43.50 26.51
CA TYR A 917 -19.07 44.84 25.89
C TYR A 917 -18.92 45.96 26.91
N SER A 918 -17.95 46.83 26.68
CA SER A 918 -17.82 48.14 27.29
C SER A 918 -17.51 49.18 26.22
N GLU A 919 -17.58 50.48 26.54
CA GLU A 919 -17.26 51.56 25.57
C GLU A 919 -15.80 51.51 25.06
N ASP A 920 -14.91 50.78 25.78
CA ASP A 920 -13.51 50.60 25.40
C ASP A 920 -13.31 49.37 24.47
N VAL A 921 -14.33 48.56 24.24
CA VAL A 921 -14.26 47.37 23.35
C VAL A 921 -14.54 47.82 21.92
N TYR A 922 -13.60 47.60 21.07
CA TYR A 922 -13.72 47.91 19.63
C TYR A 922 -12.98 46.85 18.78
N PHE A 923 -13.23 46.84 17.51
CA PHE A 923 -12.48 46.02 16.55
C PHE A 923 -11.97 46.85 15.36
N THR A 924 -10.90 46.40 14.78
CA THR A 924 -10.39 46.93 13.50
C THR A 924 -10.31 45.82 12.47
N ILE A 925 -10.45 46.13 11.18
CA ILE A 925 -10.11 45.26 10.08
C ILE A 925 -8.97 45.90 9.34
N GLU A 926 -7.91 45.17 9.25
CA GLU A 926 -6.67 45.65 8.66
C GLU A 926 -6.30 44.79 7.46
N LYS A 927 -5.91 45.44 6.39
CA LYS A 927 -5.34 44.81 5.22
C LYS A 927 -3.84 44.63 5.43
N LEU A 928 -3.34 43.43 5.20
CA LEU A 928 -1.94 43.07 5.43
C LEU A 928 -1.08 43.19 4.18
N PHE A 929 -1.66 43.07 3.00
CA PHE A 929 -0.98 43.11 1.71
C PHE A 929 -1.78 43.89 0.67
#